data_dfc33c320a962daeb8c35d5b1d9d6996
#
_entry.id   dfc33c320a962daeb8c35d5b1d9d6996
#
_cell.length_a   1.000
_cell.length_b   1.000
_cell.length_c   1.000
_cell.angle_alpha   90.00
_cell.angle_beta   90.00
_cell.angle_gamma   90.00
#
_symmetry.space_group_name_H-M   'P 1'
#
loop_
_entity.id
_entity.type
_entity.pdbx_description
1 polymer ?
#
loop_
_entity_poly.entity_id
_entity_poly.type
_entity_poly.pdbx_seq_one_letter_code
_entity_poly.pdbx_strand_id
1 'polypeptide(L)'
;MADSSVSDRLIHRLAGELGFATAASLVERLVQSGTPPAATLVLLQELEEVSPKAARAAIEALPELDRRAGFSHVSPWLDLGVALAESSGATALKYFKDSPLILGVIERVDSQLAALMVGLELAEHDANVTMEFLKAAPQILTLIHPKQLKPWLDIGVELTRIDLVVGLEYIRQIPALAPVLPVSEVRSWSSFGMKLTVSNAFGKPDYLATIEFLRTSPAILGDIEQIALRSTVISLGALLAEQAPEAGIAWLAESPRLLRALPSPEWQEKVLQYGSLLAEKDAQSALSYLRRGSEIVVLIGDGPQAFSRFDDWFKAGMEVLAYSAEGARAYFAMESQKALSSVERALSGVPLRQVARKVKLFIQGLCGSEISIMALPESVAVPTVRATVSADGKTIALPALLRRFPTADQNERLYLVMAAHEAGHLQYGTYRLKLSSLTDLWGSVRLRYGQPEKTMPDSLAGLFRLYPHPRLVHDLWTILEDARVEYLLQMEYPGLRRDLAQLAAHAITPRDPAHGLTVKELIIDCLLRLSTGETESTIPQAVKEEVSILWKLCEPILSTSATAESAVRLAHEVYVRMEELLAPRASMIPVEPPKEDSQEVGVGPTGSEQGTDQYRPVTNWVYRGEMNPEFITRNHVDEQQSESERMASQDGGSKERSGGERRGHRGEQEAAVADVLAGGRSLPPAVEEVLALDLEPQPAVEAVDQIERVVRYPEWDHMIQDYRMNWCRVVERGADAGSDEFVSGVLTSRQSVIRSLRRFFESLRPPAFRRIAGQTDGEDLDIDAVVRWAGERQAGVEGDDRIYIRREKKERDVAVAFLVDVSGSTGRQIESGRRVIDVEKEGLVMLCEALEAVGDQYALYAYSGQGRNSVDMLTIKHFDERLGVTTAQRLGGLAPRQQNRDGAAIRHAVAKLRARDVKTRILILLSDGRPLDGDYKDEYALEDTKAALWEARREGIDPFCVTIDREADSYLRRMYGDVHYLVIDRIESLPVKLPWIYQQLAT
;
A
#
# COMPACT_ATOMS: atom_id res chain seq x y z
N MET A 1 -58.25 -59.01 35.46
CA MET A 1 -59.21 -58.17 36.23
C MET A 1 -58.55 -56.89 36.91
N ALA A 2 -57.33 -56.96 37.37
CA ALA A 2 -56.71 -55.78 37.93
C ALA A 2 -56.37 -54.66 36.89
N ASP A 3 -55.93 -55.11 35.66
CA ASP A 3 -55.54 -54.14 34.58
C ASP A 3 -56.79 -53.43 33.95
N SER A 4 -57.95 -54.07 33.88
CA SER A 4 -59.19 -53.46 33.38
C SER A 4 -59.64 -52.29 34.31
N SER A 5 -59.51 -52.42 35.62
CA SER A 5 -59.92 -51.40 36.59
C SER A 5 -59.00 -50.17 36.59
N VAL A 6 -57.74 -50.35 36.18
CA VAL A 6 -56.81 -49.24 36.05
C VAL A 6 -57.01 -48.42 34.77
N SER A 7 -57.28 -49.17 33.63
CA SER A 7 -57.65 -48.53 32.36
C SER A 7 -58.92 -47.69 32.49
N ASP A 8 -59.94 -48.23 33.15
CA ASP A 8 -61.19 -47.48 33.42
C ASP A 8 -60.95 -46.21 34.21
N ARG A 9 -60.09 -46.27 35.23
CA ARG A 9 -59.74 -45.05 36.07
C ARG A 9 -58.97 -44.02 35.24
N LEU A 10 -58.06 -44.47 34.33
CA LEU A 10 -57.38 -43.58 33.43
C LEU A 10 -58.34 -42.92 32.44
N ILE A 11 -59.30 -43.72 31.83
CA ILE A 11 -60.29 -43.16 30.92
C ILE A 11 -61.11 -42.07 31.67
N HIS A 12 -61.61 -42.36 32.87
CA HIS A 12 -62.36 -41.39 33.65
C HIS A 12 -61.57 -40.10 33.96
N ARG A 13 -60.26 -40.22 34.25
CA ARG A 13 -59.39 -39.03 34.49
C ARG A 13 -59.23 -38.19 33.26
N LEU A 14 -58.98 -38.82 32.08
CA LEU A 14 -58.80 -38.10 30.83
C LEU A 14 -60.09 -37.53 30.27
N ALA A 15 -61.25 -38.16 30.56
CA ALA A 15 -62.52 -37.75 30.05
C ALA A 15 -63.01 -36.40 30.57
N GLY A 16 -62.48 -35.97 31.74
CA GLY A 16 -62.82 -34.65 32.33
C GLY A 16 -62.40 -33.50 31.43
N GLU A 17 -61.31 -33.63 30.65
CA GLU A 17 -60.79 -32.60 29.75
C GLU A 17 -61.03 -32.90 28.26
N LEU A 18 -60.97 -34.18 27.83
CA LEU A 18 -61.03 -34.59 26.41
C LEU A 18 -62.37 -35.16 25.91
N GLY A 19 -63.27 -35.44 26.87
CA GLY A 19 -64.47 -36.21 26.59
C GLY A 19 -64.25 -37.70 26.55
N PHE A 20 -65.31 -38.52 26.87
CA PHE A 20 -65.18 -39.95 27.11
C PHE A 20 -64.76 -40.75 25.89
N ALA A 21 -65.27 -40.42 24.70
CA ALA A 21 -64.94 -41.14 23.45
C ALA A 21 -63.48 -41.00 23.05
N THR A 22 -62.92 -39.76 23.18
CA THR A 22 -61.52 -39.44 22.91
C THR A 22 -60.61 -40.13 23.91
N ALA A 23 -60.96 -40.09 25.19
CA ALA A 23 -60.19 -40.69 26.29
C ALA A 23 -60.10 -42.23 26.13
N ALA A 24 -61.25 -42.91 25.82
CA ALA A 24 -61.28 -44.37 25.59
C ALA A 24 -60.39 -44.77 24.41
N SER A 25 -60.50 -44.05 23.27
CA SER A 25 -59.68 -44.31 22.09
C SER A 25 -58.18 -44.11 22.35
N LEU A 26 -57.81 -43.07 23.14
CA LEU A 26 -56.40 -42.83 23.50
C LEU A 26 -55.81 -43.89 24.41
N VAL A 27 -56.58 -44.36 25.42
CA VAL A 27 -56.14 -45.45 26.34
C VAL A 27 -56.02 -46.77 25.59
N GLU A 28 -56.87 -47.06 24.64
CA GLU A 28 -56.72 -48.26 23.78
C GLU A 28 -55.45 -48.22 22.96
N ARG A 29 -55.11 -47.11 22.34
CA ARG A 29 -53.89 -46.92 21.57
C ARG A 29 -52.63 -46.93 22.48
N LEU A 30 -52.76 -46.42 23.70
CA LEU A 30 -51.67 -46.43 24.70
C LEU A 30 -51.37 -47.87 25.10
N VAL A 31 -52.35 -48.74 25.33
CA VAL A 31 -52.17 -50.15 25.59
C VAL A 31 -51.58 -50.91 24.39
N GLN A 32 -52.03 -50.56 23.17
CA GLN A 32 -51.46 -51.16 21.94
C GLN A 32 -50.01 -50.79 21.72
N SER A 33 -49.51 -49.60 22.20
CA SER A 33 -48.12 -49.18 22.13
C SER A 33 -47.23 -49.87 23.17
N GLY A 34 -47.81 -50.69 24.08
CA GLY A 34 -47.10 -51.40 25.14
C GLY A 34 -46.81 -50.55 26.37
N THR A 35 -47.40 -49.36 26.49
CA THR A 35 -47.24 -48.47 27.65
C THR A 35 -48.24 -48.86 28.75
N PRO A 36 -47.79 -49.16 30.00
CA PRO A 36 -48.66 -49.53 31.09
C PRO A 36 -49.61 -48.40 31.52
N PRO A 37 -50.90 -48.55 31.49
CA PRO A 37 -51.88 -47.51 31.94
C PRO A 37 -51.69 -47.11 33.40
N ALA A 38 -51.16 -48.06 34.22
CA ALA A 38 -50.88 -47.79 35.61
C ALA A 38 -49.75 -46.75 35.83
N ALA A 39 -48.68 -46.84 35.05
CA ALA A 39 -47.61 -45.89 35.13
C ALA A 39 -48.06 -44.46 34.67
N THR A 40 -48.80 -44.38 33.58
CA THR A 40 -49.39 -43.15 33.11
C THR A 40 -50.32 -42.50 34.12
N LEU A 41 -51.14 -43.28 34.79
CA LEU A 41 -52.04 -42.76 35.80
C LEU A 41 -51.29 -42.21 37.04
N VAL A 42 -50.28 -42.93 37.49
CA VAL A 42 -49.42 -42.48 38.63
C VAL A 42 -48.75 -41.14 38.31
N LEU A 43 -48.10 -41.05 37.19
CA LEU A 43 -47.37 -39.82 36.74
C LEU A 43 -48.32 -38.62 36.55
N LEU A 44 -49.54 -38.85 36.03
CA LEU A 44 -50.54 -37.77 35.97
C LEU A 44 -51.03 -37.34 37.35
N GLN A 45 -51.11 -38.24 38.32
CA GLN A 45 -51.45 -37.91 39.72
C GLN A 45 -50.34 -37.10 40.40
N GLU A 46 -49.09 -37.54 40.26
CA GLU A 46 -47.91 -36.82 40.74
C GLU A 46 -47.84 -35.39 40.13
N LEU A 47 -48.06 -35.28 38.83
CA LEU A 47 -48.08 -34.02 38.14
C LEU A 47 -49.23 -33.12 38.64
N GLU A 48 -50.41 -33.72 38.99
CA GLU A 48 -51.56 -32.98 39.52
C GLU A 48 -51.27 -32.43 40.93
N GLU A 49 -50.58 -33.21 41.77
CA GLU A 49 -50.16 -32.81 43.10
C GLU A 49 -49.14 -31.65 43.05
N VAL A 50 -48.20 -31.67 42.10
CA VAL A 50 -47.17 -30.62 41.92
C VAL A 50 -47.79 -29.37 41.21
N SER A 51 -48.53 -29.57 40.13
CA SER A 51 -49.06 -28.45 39.31
C SER A 51 -50.33 -28.87 38.56
N PRO A 52 -51.54 -28.58 39.12
CA PRO A 52 -52.81 -28.89 38.47
C PRO A 52 -52.97 -28.32 37.06
N LYS A 53 -52.36 -27.15 36.81
CA LYS A 53 -52.37 -26.53 35.48
C LYS A 53 -51.50 -27.29 34.47
N ALA A 54 -50.35 -27.79 34.88
CA ALA A 54 -49.48 -28.60 34.04
C ALA A 54 -50.11 -29.96 33.74
N ALA A 55 -50.80 -30.62 34.75
CA ALA A 55 -51.52 -31.85 34.57
C ALA A 55 -52.65 -31.71 33.52
N ARG A 56 -53.39 -30.60 33.55
CA ARG A 56 -54.42 -30.32 32.53
C ARG A 56 -53.78 -30.15 31.15
N ALA A 57 -52.68 -29.36 31.03
CA ALA A 57 -51.99 -29.17 29.77
C ALA A 57 -51.42 -30.48 29.22
N ALA A 58 -50.93 -31.39 30.08
CA ALA A 58 -50.47 -32.72 29.69
C ALA A 58 -51.62 -33.54 29.09
N ILE A 59 -52.77 -33.55 29.74
CA ILE A 59 -53.97 -34.29 29.23
C ILE A 59 -54.42 -33.71 27.89
N GLU A 60 -54.54 -32.40 27.77
CA GLU A 60 -54.87 -31.71 26.52
C GLU A 60 -53.88 -31.96 25.37
N ALA A 61 -52.61 -32.20 25.69
CA ALA A 61 -51.55 -32.45 24.71
C ALA A 61 -51.44 -33.91 24.24
N LEU A 62 -51.99 -34.89 24.99
CA LEU A 62 -51.92 -36.33 24.65
C LEU A 62 -52.42 -36.68 23.25
N PRO A 63 -53.53 -36.14 22.75
CA PRO A 63 -54.00 -36.43 21.37
C PRO A 63 -53.01 -35.98 20.29
N GLU A 64 -52.34 -34.84 20.54
CA GLU A 64 -51.37 -34.30 19.61
C GLU A 64 -50.03 -35.08 19.67
N LEU A 65 -49.62 -35.50 20.87
CA LEU A 65 -48.46 -36.34 21.07
C LEU A 65 -48.63 -37.66 20.33
N ASP A 66 -49.78 -38.32 20.49
CA ASP A 66 -50.07 -39.57 19.81
C ASP A 66 -50.04 -39.46 18.27
N ARG A 67 -50.65 -38.38 17.78
CA ARG A 67 -50.73 -38.12 16.33
C ARG A 67 -49.37 -37.90 15.71
N ARG A 68 -48.45 -37.22 16.42
CA ARG A 68 -47.15 -36.78 15.88
C ARG A 68 -45.98 -37.73 16.21
N ALA A 69 -45.90 -38.20 17.44
CA ALA A 69 -44.78 -39.00 17.93
C ALA A 69 -45.14 -40.42 18.38
N GLY A 70 -46.47 -40.70 18.54
CA GLY A 70 -46.95 -41.98 19.07
C GLY A 70 -46.80 -42.04 20.62
N PHE A 71 -47.27 -43.14 21.18
CA PHE A 71 -47.23 -43.34 22.65
C PHE A 71 -46.02 -44.13 23.18
N SER A 72 -45.07 -44.50 22.36
CA SER A 72 -43.93 -45.32 22.78
C SER A 72 -43.12 -44.71 23.95
N HIS A 73 -43.23 -43.42 24.15
CA HIS A 73 -42.42 -42.69 25.12
C HIS A 73 -43.26 -41.78 26.06
N VAL A 74 -44.56 -42.09 26.25
CA VAL A 74 -45.46 -41.32 27.13
C VAL A 74 -44.94 -41.25 28.57
N SER A 75 -44.45 -42.39 29.14
CA SER A 75 -43.91 -42.35 30.50
C SER A 75 -42.72 -41.40 30.67
N PRO A 76 -41.62 -41.55 29.87
CA PRO A 76 -40.50 -40.56 29.93
C PRO A 76 -40.94 -39.12 29.63
N TRP A 77 -41.96 -38.93 28.80
CA TRP A 77 -42.52 -37.61 28.50
C TRP A 77 -43.23 -36.99 29.70
N LEU A 78 -44.03 -37.80 30.46
CA LEU A 78 -44.65 -37.38 31.69
C LEU A 78 -43.63 -37.18 32.84
N ASP A 79 -42.66 -38.12 32.95
CA ASP A 79 -41.58 -38.02 33.93
C ASP A 79 -40.84 -36.67 33.83
N LEU A 80 -40.46 -36.29 32.57
CA LEU A 80 -39.82 -35.00 32.32
C LEU A 80 -40.76 -33.84 32.65
N GLY A 81 -42.05 -33.97 32.39
CA GLY A 81 -43.07 -32.99 32.75
C GLY A 81 -43.19 -32.78 34.26
N VAL A 82 -43.14 -33.87 35.04
CA VAL A 82 -43.13 -33.81 36.53
C VAL A 82 -41.88 -33.09 37.03
N ALA A 83 -40.69 -33.51 36.57
CA ALA A 83 -39.45 -32.87 36.97
C ALA A 83 -39.39 -31.33 36.63
N LEU A 84 -39.93 -30.97 35.47
CA LEU A 84 -40.07 -29.54 35.11
C LEU A 84 -41.08 -28.83 35.97
N ALA A 85 -42.19 -29.50 36.38
CA ALA A 85 -43.21 -28.88 37.24
C ALA A 85 -42.74 -28.64 38.67
N GLU A 86 -41.88 -29.53 39.20
CA GLU A 86 -41.21 -29.34 40.49
C GLU A 86 -40.34 -28.09 40.51
N SER A 87 -39.66 -27.84 39.40
CA SER A 87 -38.81 -26.64 39.27
C SER A 87 -39.62 -25.39 38.91
N SER A 88 -40.53 -25.47 37.93
CA SER A 88 -41.34 -24.37 37.45
C SER A 88 -42.63 -24.84 36.75
N GLY A 89 -43.76 -24.67 37.38
CA GLY A 89 -45.07 -24.99 36.81
C GLY A 89 -45.39 -24.25 35.49
N ALA A 90 -44.83 -23.05 35.28
CA ALA A 90 -44.99 -22.30 34.05
C ALA A 90 -44.14 -22.91 32.91
N THR A 91 -42.96 -23.44 33.22
CA THR A 91 -42.12 -24.15 32.22
C THR A 91 -42.70 -25.48 31.86
N ALA A 92 -43.24 -26.25 32.80
CA ALA A 92 -43.97 -27.51 32.54
C ALA A 92 -45.19 -27.28 31.65
N LEU A 93 -45.95 -26.22 31.88
CA LEU A 93 -47.10 -25.86 31.03
C LEU A 93 -46.67 -25.57 29.59
N LYS A 94 -45.59 -24.87 29.41
CA LYS A 94 -44.96 -24.60 28.09
C LYS A 94 -44.42 -25.87 27.44
N TYR A 95 -43.77 -26.75 28.22
CA TYR A 95 -43.25 -28.03 27.77
C TYR A 95 -44.38 -28.89 27.17
N PHE A 96 -45.48 -29.09 27.87
CA PHE A 96 -46.59 -29.94 27.37
C PHE A 96 -47.23 -29.36 26.12
N LYS A 97 -47.25 -28.06 25.96
CA LYS A 97 -47.76 -27.41 24.76
C LYS A 97 -46.84 -27.56 23.56
N ASP A 98 -45.52 -27.43 23.74
CA ASP A 98 -44.55 -27.35 22.62
C ASP A 98 -43.94 -28.74 22.27
N SER A 99 -43.80 -29.65 23.28
CA SER A 99 -43.08 -30.93 23.10
C SER A 99 -43.70 -31.88 22.08
N PRO A 100 -45.03 -32.01 21.88
CA PRO A 100 -45.59 -32.84 20.83
C PRO A 100 -45.12 -32.44 19.43
N LEU A 101 -45.00 -31.14 19.21
CA LEU A 101 -44.51 -30.61 17.94
C LEU A 101 -43.01 -30.94 17.76
N ILE A 102 -42.23 -30.72 18.83
CA ILE A 102 -40.77 -30.96 18.83
C ILE A 102 -40.46 -32.45 18.61
N LEU A 103 -41.10 -33.34 19.34
CA LEU A 103 -40.90 -34.76 19.21
C LEU A 103 -41.37 -35.31 17.84
N GLY A 104 -42.45 -34.73 17.29
CA GLY A 104 -42.97 -35.13 15.97
C GLY A 104 -42.03 -34.79 14.80
N VAL A 105 -41.09 -33.87 14.98
CA VAL A 105 -40.05 -33.56 13.97
C VAL A 105 -38.89 -34.55 14.04
N ILE A 106 -38.68 -35.25 15.17
CA ILE A 106 -37.60 -36.22 15.36
C ILE A 106 -38.06 -37.58 14.74
N GLU A 107 -37.49 -37.94 13.60
CA GLU A 107 -37.94 -39.12 12.82
C GLU A 107 -37.70 -40.47 13.53
N ARG A 108 -36.59 -40.58 14.28
CA ARG A 108 -36.18 -41.84 14.92
C ARG A 108 -36.72 -41.97 16.34
N VAL A 109 -37.42 -43.03 16.65
CA VAL A 109 -37.99 -43.36 17.96
C VAL A 109 -36.89 -43.37 19.06
N ASP A 110 -35.73 -43.98 18.77
CA ASP A 110 -34.60 -43.96 19.71
C ASP A 110 -34.09 -42.54 20.03
N SER A 111 -34.15 -41.67 19.04
CA SER A 111 -33.74 -40.27 19.22
C SER A 111 -34.78 -39.47 20.01
N GLN A 112 -36.08 -39.77 19.86
CA GLN A 112 -37.14 -39.20 20.70
C GLN A 112 -36.93 -39.59 22.18
N LEU A 113 -36.68 -40.86 22.45
CA LEU A 113 -36.37 -41.34 23.79
C LEU A 113 -35.13 -40.67 24.35
N ALA A 114 -34.06 -40.58 23.55
CA ALA A 114 -32.84 -39.90 23.98
C ALA A 114 -33.05 -38.43 24.33
N ALA A 115 -33.88 -37.72 23.53
CA ALA A 115 -34.24 -36.31 23.84
C ALA A 115 -34.96 -36.15 25.19
N LEU A 116 -35.87 -37.07 25.51
CA LEU A 116 -36.60 -37.06 26.78
C LEU A 116 -35.72 -37.46 27.96
N MET A 117 -34.90 -38.51 27.83
CA MET A 117 -33.99 -38.95 28.89
C MET A 117 -32.94 -37.91 29.22
N VAL A 118 -32.34 -37.32 28.21
CA VAL A 118 -31.38 -36.18 28.37
C VAL A 118 -32.11 -34.93 28.92
N GLY A 119 -33.32 -34.69 28.46
CA GLY A 119 -34.14 -33.61 29.00
C GLY A 119 -34.39 -33.79 30.49
N LEU A 120 -34.62 -35.02 30.94
CA LEU A 120 -34.85 -35.36 32.35
C LEU A 120 -33.55 -35.11 33.18
N GLU A 121 -32.36 -35.51 32.67
CA GLU A 121 -31.07 -35.24 33.31
C GLU A 121 -30.81 -33.72 33.42
N LEU A 122 -31.14 -32.95 32.35
CA LEU A 122 -31.01 -31.51 32.39
C LEU A 122 -32.02 -30.81 33.31
N ALA A 123 -33.22 -31.35 33.51
CA ALA A 123 -34.24 -30.77 34.38
C ALA A 123 -33.80 -30.74 35.85
N GLU A 124 -32.94 -31.66 36.26
CA GLU A 124 -32.31 -31.66 37.59
C GLU A 124 -31.41 -30.43 37.80
N HIS A 125 -30.92 -29.81 36.72
CA HIS A 125 -30.03 -28.64 36.77
C HIS A 125 -30.82 -27.33 36.56
N ASP A 126 -31.53 -27.16 35.47
CA ASP A 126 -32.31 -25.97 35.16
C ASP A 126 -33.41 -26.23 34.12
N ALA A 127 -34.61 -25.84 34.42
CA ALA A 127 -35.79 -26.03 33.57
C ALA A 127 -35.72 -25.23 32.25
N ASN A 128 -35.06 -24.07 32.22
CA ASN A 128 -34.91 -23.29 30.99
C ASN A 128 -33.91 -23.92 30.06
N VAL A 129 -32.82 -24.51 30.56
CA VAL A 129 -31.79 -25.26 29.82
C VAL A 129 -32.41 -26.45 29.12
N THR A 130 -33.29 -27.22 29.87
CA THR A 130 -34.04 -28.34 29.34
C THR A 130 -34.90 -27.89 28.17
N MET A 131 -35.67 -26.84 28.33
CA MET A 131 -36.54 -26.33 27.25
C MET A 131 -35.81 -25.86 26.01
N GLU A 132 -34.66 -25.22 26.21
CA GLU A 132 -33.81 -24.77 25.10
C GLU A 132 -33.18 -25.97 24.35
N PHE A 133 -32.70 -26.98 25.11
CA PHE A 133 -32.22 -28.21 24.53
C PHE A 133 -33.32 -28.92 23.72
N LEU A 134 -34.54 -29.08 24.27
CA LEU A 134 -35.61 -29.72 23.56
C LEU A 134 -35.96 -29.05 22.23
N LYS A 135 -35.96 -27.71 22.19
CA LYS A 135 -36.17 -26.98 20.94
C LYS A 135 -35.09 -27.25 19.89
N ALA A 136 -33.84 -27.35 20.33
CA ALA A 136 -32.69 -27.63 19.46
C ALA A 136 -32.53 -29.13 19.14
N ALA A 137 -33.13 -30.02 19.94
CA ALA A 137 -32.97 -31.47 19.85
C ALA A 137 -33.23 -32.07 18.45
N PRO A 138 -34.25 -31.62 17.69
CA PRO A 138 -34.46 -32.15 16.33
C PRO A 138 -33.23 -31.97 15.44
N GLN A 139 -32.58 -30.80 15.51
CA GLN A 139 -31.36 -30.50 14.72
C GLN A 139 -30.13 -31.22 15.30
N ILE A 140 -29.96 -31.17 16.64
CA ILE A 140 -28.84 -31.84 17.33
C ILE A 140 -28.80 -33.31 17.02
N LEU A 141 -29.95 -34.03 17.12
CA LEU A 141 -30.02 -35.49 16.97
C LEU A 141 -29.91 -35.98 15.52
N THR A 142 -29.99 -35.06 14.54
CA THR A 142 -29.61 -35.37 13.16
C THR A 142 -28.11 -35.36 12.95
N LEU A 143 -27.36 -34.58 13.74
CA LEU A 143 -25.91 -34.36 13.60
C LEU A 143 -25.11 -35.20 14.57
N ILE A 144 -25.59 -35.40 15.79
CA ILE A 144 -24.90 -36.07 16.88
C ILE A 144 -25.65 -37.33 17.29
N HIS A 145 -24.95 -38.49 17.28
CA HIS A 145 -25.54 -39.72 17.73
C HIS A 145 -25.88 -39.64 19.23
N PRO A 146 -27.05 -40.13 19.68
CA PRO A 146 -27.52 -40.06 21.08
C PRO A 146 -26.45 -40.43 22.13
N LYS A 147 -25.67 -41.50 21.86
CA LYS A 147 -24.60 -41.95 22.77
C LYS A 147 -23.43 -40.98 22.94
N GLN A 148 -23.26 -40.03 22.00
CA GLN A 148 -22.19 -39.01 22.00
C GLN A 148 -22.67 -37.65 22.48
N LEU A 149 -23.94 -37.53 22.85
CA LEU A 149 -24.55 -36.24 23.18
C LEU A 149 -24.11 -35.68 24.55
N LYS A 150 -23.91 -36.59 25.54
CA LYS A 150 -23.59 -36.19 26.92
C LYS A 150 -22.41 -35.23 27.04
N PRO A 151 -21.22 -35.49 26.41
CA PRO A 151 -20.09 -34.54 26.52
C PRO A 151 -20.40 -33.14 26.01
N TRP A 152 -21.30 -32.97 25.04
CA TRP A 152 -21.75 -31.65 24.56
C TRP A 152 -22.60 -30.94 25.59
N LEU A 153 -23.50 -31.65 26.25
CA LEU A 153 -24.40 -31.08 27.23
C LEU A 153 -23.73 -30.78 28.56
N ASP A 154 -22.78 -31.60 28.97
CA ASP A 154 -21.98 -31.33 30.17
C ASP A 154 -21.32 -29.94 30.12
N ILE A 155 -20.79 -29.54 28.95
CA ILE A 155 -20.25 -28.17 28.75
C ILE A 155 -21.37 -27.11 28.89
N GLY A 156 -22.57 -27.38 28.35
CA GLY A 156 -23.71 -26.48 28.49
C GLY A 156 -24.12 -26.28 29.94
N VAL A 157 -24.15 -27.36 30.72
CA VAL A 157 -24.44 -27.31 32.17
C VAL A 157 -23.35 -26.55 32.95
N GLU A 158 -22.07 -26.76 32.58
CA GLU A 158 -20.94 -26.02 33.20
C GLU A 158 -21.09 -24.51 32.92
N LEU A 159 -21.39 -24.11 31.68
CA LEU A 159 -21.59 -22.70 31.32
C LEU A 159 -22.82 -22.07 31.99
N THR A 160 -23.92 -22.85 32.15
CA THR A 160 -25.14 -22.38 32.84
C THR A 160 -24.89 -22.07 34.32
N ARG A 161 -23.98 -22.82 34.97
CA ARG A 161 -23.58 -22.54 36.37
C ARG A 161 -22.82 -21.20 36.49
N ILE A 162 -22.17 -20.75 35.43
CA ILE A 162 -21.48 -19.47 35.38
C ILE A 162 -22.48 -18.36 35.10
N ASP A 163 -23.23 -18.50 34.00
CA ASP A 163 -24.30 -17.58 33.59
C ASP A 163 -25.35 -18.33 32.77
N LEU A 164 -26.64 -18.15 33.14
CA LEU A 164 -27.74 -18.82 32.50
C LEU A 164 -27.86 -18.47 31.00
N VAL A 165 -27.64 -17.20 30.62
CA VAL A 165 -27.80 -16.74 29.25
C VAL A 165 -26.71 -17.32 28.36
N VAL A 166 -25.48 -17.40 28.86
CA VAL A 166 -24.34 -18.01 28.15
C VAL A 166 -24.60 -19.51 27.90
N GLY A 167 -25.08 -20.22 28.92
CA GLY A 167 -25.40 -21.64 28.79
C GLY A 167 -26.54 -21.90 27.80
N LEU A 168 -27.60 -21.10 27.82
CA LEU A 168 -28.70 -21.20 26.86
C LEU A 168 -28.24 -20.91 25.44
N GLU A 169 -27.40 -19.89 25.25
CA GLU A 169 -26.87 -19.56 23.92
C GLU A 169 -25.95 -20.67 23.40
N TYR A 170 -25.11 -21.24 24.24
CA TYR A 170 -24.29 -22.40 23.87
C TYR A 170 -25.12 -23.56 23.30
N ILE A 171 -26.22 -23.93 24.01
CA ILE A 171 -27.08 -25.01 23.56
C ILE A 171 -27.73 -24.73 22.21
N ARG A 172 -28.14 -23.48 21.95
CA ARG A 172 -28.64 -23.04 20.65
C ARG A 172 -27.64 -23.22 19.53
N GLN A 173 -26.36 -23.06 19.82
CA GLN A 173 -25.29 -23.09 18.84
C GLN A 173 -24.72 -24.51 18.59
N ILE A 174 -25.10 -25.52 19.37
CA ILE A 174 -24.65 -26.91 19.15
C ILE A 174 -24.89 -27.37 17.70
N PRO A 175 -26.05 -27.15 17.06
CA PRO A 175 -26.29 -27.55 15.69
C PRO A 175 -25.33 -26.91 14.66
N ALA A 176 -24.96 -25.65 14.88
CA ALA A 176 -24.02 -24.94 14.02
C ALA A 176 -22.58 -25.37 14.29
N LEU A 177 -22.25 -25.74 15.51
CA LEU A 177 -20.91 -26.07 15.98
C LEU A 177 -20.52 -27.53 15.65
N ALA A 178 -21.45 -28.47 15.78
CA ALA A 178 -21.19 -29.92 15.61
C ALA A 178 -20.58 -30.32 14.26
N PRO A 179 -20.96 -29.74 13.11
CA PRO A 179 -20.30 -30.03 11.83
C PRO A 179 -18.91 -29.36 11.69
N VAL A 180 -18.60 -28.40 12.55
CA VAL A 180 -17.38 -27.57 12.44
C VAL A 180 -16.27 -28.07 13.35
N LEU A 181 -16.58 -28.49 14.59
CA LEU A 181 -15.62 -28.89 15.61
C LEU A 181 -15.94 -30.26 16.20
N PRO A 182 -14.91 -31.11 16.42
CA PRO A 182 -15.08 -32.30 17.22
C PRO A 182 -15.34 -31.95 18.69
N VAL A 183 -16.07 -32.81 19.41
CA VAL A 183 -16.44 -32.55 20.83
C VAL A 183 -15.22 -32.34 21.74
N SER A 184 -14.07 -32.94 21.43
CA SER A 184 -12.82 -32.75 22.18
C SER A 184 -12.34 -31.29 22.20
N GLU A 185 -12.66 -30.54 21.16
CA GLU A 185 -12.21 -29.13 21.01
C GLU A 185 -13.23 -28.11 21.54
N VAL A 186 -14.48 -28.55 21.78
CA VAL A 186 -15.56 -27.65 22.19
C VAL A 186 -15.26 -27.00 23.57
N ARG A 187 -14.57 -27.71 24.46
CA ARG A 187 -14.18 -27.16 25.74
C ARG A 187 -13.16 -26.02 25.60
N SER A 188 -12.18 -26.17 24.69
CA SER A 188 -11.20 -25.13 24.36
C SER A 188 -11.89 -23.94 23.69
N TRP A 189 -12.84 -24.19 22.80
CA TRP A 189 -13.63 -23.17 22.15
C TRP A 189 -14.49 -22.36 23.14
N SER A 190 -15.22 -23.05 24.04
CA SER A 190 -16.01 -22.39 25.08
C SER A 190 -15.16 -21.59 26.07
N SER A 191 -13.98 -22.12 26.41
CA SER A 191 -13.00 -21.43 27.25
C SER A 191 -12.49 -20.13 26.57
N PHE A 192 -12.25 -20.15 25.25
CA PHE A 192 -11.91 -18.94 24.52
C PHE A 192 -13.04 -17.90 24.65
N GLY A 193 -14.29 -18.28 24.41
CA GLY A 193 -15.44 -17.38 24.57
C GLY A 193 -15.53 -16.77 25.97
N MET A 194 -15.26 -17.57 27.02
CA MET A 194 -15.26 -17.08 28.40
C MET A 194 -14.14 -16.08 28.73
N LYS A 195 -12.98 -16.18 28.05
CA LYS A 195 -11.88 -15.21 28.19
C LYS A 195 -12.21 -13.85 27.57
N LEU A 196 -13.26 -13.73 26.76
CA LEU A 196 -13.75 -12.46 26.21
C LEU A 196 -14.60 -11.67 27.19
N THR A 197 -14.96 -12.26 28.35
CA THR A 197 -15.74 -11.60 29.40
C THR A 197 -14.96 -10.44 30.00
N VAL A 198 -15.54 -9.24 29.98
CA VAL A 198 -14.98 -8.04 30.60
C VAL A 198 -15.81 -7.64 31.81
N SER A 199 -15.26 -6.85 32.72
CA SER A 199 -16.01 -6.28 33.83
C SER A 199 -16.69 -4.98 33.38
N ASN A 200 -17.99 -4.84 33.68
CA ASN A 200 -18.71 -3.59 33.44
C ASN A 200 -18.31 -2.49 34.44
N ALA A 201 -18.84 -1.29 34.30
CA ALA A 201 -18.57 -0.15 35.17
C ALA A 201 -18.85 -0.39 36.68
N PHE A 202 -19.60 -1.44 37.02
CA PHE A 202 -19.93 -1.82 38.41
C PHE A 202 -19.11 -3.02 38.90
N GLY A 203 -18.08 -3.45 38.14
CA GLY A 203 -17.24 -4.59 38.49
C GLY A 203 -17.90 -5.97 38.32
N LYS A 204 -19.08 -6.05 37.67
CA LYS A 204 -19.77 -7.30 37.36
C LYS A 204 -19.35 -7.82 35.95
N PRO A 205 -19.27 -9.15 35.77
CA PRO A 205 -19.01 -9.72 34.45
C PRO A 205 -20.05 -9.29 33.42
N ASP A 206 -19.57 -8.90 32.26
CA ASP A 206 -20.40 -8.63 31.07
C ASP A 206 -20.11 -9.70 30.01
N TYR A 207 -21.10 -10.50 29.71
CA TYR A 207 -21.01 -11.63 28.80
C TYR A 207 -21.42 -11.31 27.35
N LEU A 208 -21.63 -10.03 27.01
CA LEU A 208 -22.11 -9.67 25.67
C LEU A 208 -21.15 -10.17 24.57
N ALA A 209 -19.86 -9.92 24.73
CA ALA A 209 -18.83 -10.39 23.78
C ALA A 209 -18.77 -11.92 23.72
N THR A 210 -18.92 -12.61 24.85
CA THR A 210 -18.99 -14.06 24.90
C THR A 210 -20.18 -14.61 24.12
N ILE A 211 -21.37 -14.03 24.30
CA ILE A 211 -22.60 -14.43 23.60
C ILE A 211 -22.45 -14.20 22.09
N GLU A 212 -21.89 -13.06 21.68
CA GLU A 212 -21.62 -12.75 20.29
C GLU A 212 -20.61 -13.74 19.67
N PHE A 213 -19.55 -14.06 20.39
CA PHE A 213 -18.59 -15.10 19.99
C PHE A 213 -19.28 -16.46 19.77
N LEU A 214 -20.13 -16.90 20.69
CA LEU A 214 -20.84 -18.19 20.56
C LEU A 214 -21.68 -18.21 19.28
N ARG A 215 -22.30 -17.09 18.90
CA ARG A 215 -23.16 -16.95 17.71
C ARG A 215 -22.40 -16.94 16.40
N THR A 216 -21.27 -16.23 16.35
CA THR A 216 -20.58 -15.91 15.10
C THR A 216 -19.44 -16.86 14.77
N SER A 217 -18.77 -17.37 15.81
CA SER A 217 -17.56 -18.20 15.63
C SER A 217 -17.77 -19.52 14.89
N PRO A 218 -18.92 -20.23 14.99
CA PRO A 218 -19.11 -21.45 14.21
C PRO A 218 -19.05 -21.22 12.70
N ALA A 219 -19.65 -20.13 12.22
CA ALA A 219 -19.59 -19.77 10.80
C ALA A 219 -18.17 -19.40 10.37
N ILE A 220 -17.46 -18.58 11.16
CA ILE A 220 -16.08 -18.16 10.89
C ILE A 220 -15.14 -19.38 10.84
N LEU A 221 -15.25 -20.29 11.80
CA LEU A 221 -14.43 -21.52 11.83
C LEU A 221 -14.79 -22.46 10.67
N GLY A 222 -16.04 -22.46 10.23
CA GLY A 222 -16.49 -23.20 9.06
C GLY A 222 -15.79 -22.78 7.77
N ASP A 223 -15.42 -21.50 7.66
CA ASP A 223 -14.68 -20.94 6.52
C ASP A 223 -13.21 -21.39 6.46
N ILE A 224 -12.70 -22.08 7.48
CA ILE A 224 -11.35 -22.65 7.51
C ILE A 224 -11.43 -24.10 7.00
N GLU A 225 -10.83 -24.39 5.85
CA GLU A 225 -10.95 -25.69 5.19
C GLU A 225 -10.39 -26.85 6.02
N GLN A 226 -9.22 -26.67 6.63
CA GLN A 226 -8.53 -27.70 7.39
C GLN A 226 -8.99 -27.74 8.85
N ILE A 227 -9.60 -28.85 9.26
CA ILE A 227 -10.12 -29.04 10.62
C ILE A 227 -9.01 -28.89 11.69
N ALA A 228 -7.80 -29.39 11.41
CA ALA A 228 -6.66 -29.28 12.33
C ALA A 228 -6.26 -27.82 12.63
N LEU A 229 -6.39 -26.92 11.65
CA LEU A 229 -6.09 -25.49 11.85
C LEU A 229 -7.14 -24.81 12.74
N ARG A 230 -8.38 -25.26 12.76
CA ARG A 230 -9.45 -24.69 13.60
C ARG A 230 -9.08 -24.77 15.08
N SER A 231 -8.54 -25.90 15.53
CA SER A 231 -8.07 -26.09 16.91
C SER A 231 -6.94 -25.12 17.25
N THR A 232 -5.98 -24.94 16.34
CA THR A 232 -4.85 -24.00 16.52
C THR A 232 -5.33 -22.56 16.55
N VAL A 233 -6.29 -22.19 15.68
CA VAL A 233 -6.89 -20.85 15.66
C VAL A 233 -7.62 -20.55 16.96
N ILE A 234 -8.36 -21.52 17.52
CA ILE A 234 -9.04 -21.39 18.81
C ILE A 234 -8.03 -21.21 19.95
N SER A 235 -7.00 -22.07 19.99
CA SER A 235 -5.99 -22.03 21.04
C SER A 235 -5.22 -20.70 21.03
N LEU A 236 -4.82 -20.24 19.85
CA LEU A 236 -4.15 -18.96 19.67
C LEU A 236 -5.07 -17.79 20.04
N GLY A 237 -6.34 -17.83 19.61
CA GLY A 237 -7.33 -16.83 19.98
C GLY A 237 -7.56 -16.75 21.49
N ALA A 238 -7.56 -17.88 22.16
CA ALA A 238 -7.68 -17.96 23.61
C ALA A 238 -6.44 -17.38 24.33
N LEU A 239 -5.23 -17.58 23.79
CA LEU A 239 -4.01 -16.96 24.32
C LEU A 239 -4.03 -15.43 24.16
N LEU A 240 -4.43 -14.95 22.99
CA LEU A 240 -4.56 -13.51 22.73
C LEU A 240 -5.61 -12.86 23.65
N ALA A 241 -6.77 -13.52 23.79
CA ALA A 241 -7.87 -13.00 24.61
C ALA A 241 -7.55 -12.94 26.10
N GLU A 242 -6.62 -13.73 26.59
CA GLU A 242 -6.18 -13.72 27.99
C GLU A 242 -5.51 -12.42 28.39
N GLN A 243 -4.80 -11.78 27.46
CA GLN A 243 -4.13 -10.51 27.69
C GLN A 243 -4.94 -9.31 27.13
N ALA A 244 -5.60 -9.51 25.96
CA ALA A 244 -6.35 -8.48 25.26
C ALA A 244 -7.57 -9.12 24.54
N PRO A 245 -8.78 -9.07 25.14
CA PRO A 245 -9.98 -9.66 24.55
C PRO A 245 -10.27 -9.20 23.12
N GLU A 246 -10.03 -7.93 22.82
CA GLU A 246 -10.17 -7.37 21.48
C GLU A 246 -9.21 -7.98 20.45
N ALA A 247 -8.00 -8.38 20.86
CA ALA A 247 -7.03 -9.05 19.98
C ALA A 247 -7.50 -10.46 19.63
N GLY A 248 -8.08 -11.18 20.58
CA GLY A 248 -8.67 -12.49 20.34
C GLY A 248 -9.85 -12.46 19.36
N ILE A 249 -10.74 -11.47 19.51
CA ILE A 249 -11.88 -11.27 18.61
C ILE A 249 -11.39 -10.91 17.20
N ALA A 250 -10.44 -9.97 17.09
CA ALA A 250 -9.88 -9.56 15.81
C ALA A 250 -9.19 -10.71 15.08
N TRP A 251 -8.39 -11.51 15.81
CA TRP A 251 -7.75 -12.70 15.27
C TRP A 251 -8.77 -13.70 14.72
N LEU A 252 -9.80 -14.04 15.48
CA LEU A 252 -10.83 -14.98 15.02
C LEU A 252 -11.48 -14.50 13.72
N ALA A 253 -11.91 -13.24 13.68
CA ALA A 253 -12.58 -12.66 12.51
C ALA A 253 -11.70 -12.65 11.26
N GLU A 254 -10.40 -12.37 11.42
CA GLU A 254 -9.47 -12.22 10.30
C GLU A 254 -8.80 -13.54 9.89
N SER A 255 -8.75 -14.56 10.75
CA SER A 255 -8.00 -15.80 10.56
C SER A 255 -8.33 -16.56 9.25
N PRO A 256 -9.60 -16.68 8.76
CA PRO A 256 -9.87 -17.41 7.52
C PRO A 256 -9.21 -16.72 6.31
N ARG A 257 -9.24 -15.39 6.28
CA ARG A 257 -8.63 -14.60 5.21
C ARG A 257 -7.10 -14.71 5.26
N LEU A 258 -6.51 -14.57 6.45
CA LEU A 258 -5.05 -14.60 6.62
C LEU A 258 -4.47 -15.98 6.30
N LEU A 259 -5.14 -17.06 6.69
CA LEU A 259 -4.70 -18.41 6.39
C LEU A 259 -4.81 -18.76 4.90
N ARG A 260 -5.86 -18.31 4.20
CA ARG A 260 -5.99 -18.49 2.74
C ARG A 260 -4.92 -17.74 1.95
N ALA A 261 -4.37 -16.65 2.50
CA ALA A 261 -3.32 -15.88 1.83
C ALA A 261 -1.94 -16.57 1.87
N LEU A 262 -1.74 -17.58 2.71
CA LEU A 262 -0.49 -18.33 2.81
C LEU A 262 -0.40 -19.40 1.73
N PRO A 263 0.78 -19.59 1.07
CA PRO A 263 0.90 -20.39 -0.14
C PRO A 263 0.85 -21.91 0.09
N SER A 264 1.17 -22.39 1.30
CA SER A 264 1.18 -23.82 1.61
C SER A 264 0.79 -24.13 3.06
N PRO A 265 0.37 -25.38 3.35
CA PRO A 265 0.09 -25.80 4.73
C PRO A 265 1.27 -25.65 5.68
N GLU A 266 2.50 -25.87 5.19
CA GLU A 266 3.71 -25.72 6.01
C GLU A 266 3.92 -24.25 6.44
N TRP A 267 3.61 -23.31 5.56
CA TRP A 267 3.61 -21.89 5.90
C TRP A 267 2.52 -21.54 6.91
N GLN A 268 1.32 -22.14 6.77
CA GLN A 268 0.24 -21.92 7.74
C GLN A 268 0.64 -22.42 9.14
N GLU A 269 1.21 -23.60 9.23
CA GLU A 269 1.70 -24.15 10.51
C GLU A 269 2.82 -23.29 11.10
N LYS A 270 3.81 -22.89 10.30
CA LYS A 270 4.93 -22.05 10.73
C LYS A 270 4.48 -20.70 11.27
N VAL A 271 3.59 -20.01 10.56
CA VAL A 271 3.07 -18.71 10.97
C VAL A 271 2.26 -18.83 12.26
N LEU A 272 1.43 -19.84 12.39
CA LEU A 272 0.65 -20.07 13.61
C LEU A 272 1.53 -20.44 14.82
N GLN A 273 2.57 -21.25 14.62
CA GLN A 273 3.52 -21.59 15.66
C GLN A 273 4.21 -20.34 16.23
N TYR A 274 4.69 -19.48 15.36
CA TYR A 274 5.33 -18.22 15.78
C TYR A 274 4.35 -17.21 16.37
N GLY A 275 3.11 -17.18 15.85
CA GLY A 275 2.02 -16.41 16.44
C GLY A 275 1.73 -16.83 17.89
N SER A 276 1.73 -18.13 18.16
CA SER A 276 1.53 -18.65 19.52
C SER A 276 2.69 -18.28 20.46
N LEU A 277 3.96 -18.38 19.99
CA LEU A 277 5.13 -17.97 20.78
C LEU A 277 5.13 -16.47 21.13
N LEU A 278 4.62 -15.65 20.24
CA LEU A 278 4.45 -14.21 20.50
C LEU A 278 3.28 -13.94 21.43
N ALA A 279 2.15 -14.61 21.24
CA ALA A 279 0.94 -14.43 22.05
C ALA A 279 1.17 -14.73 23.53
N GLU A 280 2.08 -15.67 23.85
CA GLU A 280 2.49 -15.93 25.23
C GLU A 280 3.18 -14.73 25.90
N LYS A 281 3.76 -13.82 25.10
CA LYS A 281 4.54 -12.67 25.60
C LYS A 281 3.80 -11.35 25.48
N ASP A 282 3.26 -11.02 24.29
CA ASP A 282 2.50 -9.79 24.03
C ASP A 282 1.46 -10.03 22.94
N ALA A 283 0.19 -9.96 23.34
CA ALA A 283 -0.94 -10.22 22.44
C ALA A 283 -1.03 -9.23 21.24
N GLN A 284 -0.70 -7.97 21.45
CA GLN A 284 -0.77 -6.94 20.41
C GLN A 284 0.34 -7.11 19.36
N SER A 285 1.56 -7.46 19.81
CA SER A 285 2.66 -7.82 18.90
C SER A 285 2.33 -9.07 18.08
N ALA A 286 1.70 -10.07 18.71
CA ALA A 286 1.28 -11.29 18.05
C ALA A 286 0.19 -11.02 16.99
N LEU A 287 -0.78 -10.18 17.31
CA LEU A 287 -1.82 -9.79 16.34
C LEU A 287 -1.22 -9.02 15.15
N SER A 288 -0.30 -8.09 15.41
CA SER A 288 0.41 -7.35 14.36
C SER A 288 1.21 -8.29 13.46
N TYR A 289 1.93 -9.25 14.05
CA TYR A 289 2.67 -10.29 13.35
C TYR A 289 1.74 -11.16 12.46
N LEU A 290 0.61 -11.63 13.00
CA LEU A 290 -0.32 -12.49 12.27
C LEU A 290 -0.94 -11.78 11.07
N ARG A 291 -1.27 -10.51 11.21
CA ARG A 291 -1.80 -9.67 10.11
C ARG A 291 -0.81 -9.49 8.98
N ARG A 292 0.48 -9.34 9.29
CA ARG A 292 1.54 -9.09 8.30
C ARG A 292 2.28 -10.34 7.84
N GLY A 293 2.17 -11.44 8.57
CA GLY A 293 2.92 -12.67 8.30
C GLY A 293 2.73 -13.21 6.88
N SER A 294 1.51 -13.20 6.36
CA SER A 294 1.22 -13.63 4.98
C SER A 294 1.86 -12.72 3.94
N GLU A 295 1.89 -11.41 4.16
CA GLU A 295 2.53 -10.44 3.28
C GLU A 295 4.05 -10.65 3.23
N ILE A 296 4.67 -10.90 4.38
CA ILE A 296 6.11 -11.19 4.48
C ILE A 296 6.47 -12.50 3.79
N VAL A 297 5.64 -13.55 3.94
CA VAL A 297 5.85 -14.81 3.24
C VAL A 297 5.83 -14.63 1.73
N VAL A 298 4.88 -13.86 1.19
CA VAL A 298 4.80 -13.53 -0.24
C VAL A 298 6.04 -12.76 -0.71
N LEU A 299 6.52 -11.80 0.08
CA LEU A 299 7.73 -11.02 -0.22
C LEU A 299 9.00 -11.87 -0.25
N ILE A 300 9.17 -12.81 0.70
CA ILE A 300 10.32 -13.71 0.77
C ILE A 300 10.32 -14.69 -0.42
N GLY A 301 9.12 -15.11 -0.90
CA GLY A 301 8.93 -16.02 -2.03
C GLY A 301 9.27 -17.47 -1.71
N ASP A 302 9.16 -18.35 -2.73
CA ASP A 302 9.29 -19.80 -2.61
C ASP A 302 10.71 -20.28 -2.99
N GLY A 303 11.69 -19.98 -2.18
CA GLY A 303 13.06 -20.45 -2.40
C GLY A 303 13.54 -21.44 -1.32
N PRO A 304 14.61 -22.20 -1.58
CA PRO A 304 15.13 -23.19 -0.60
C PRO A 304 15.55 -22.56 0.74
N GLN A 305 15.73 -21.27 0.80
CA GLN A 305 16.08 -20.51 2.01
C GLN A 305 14.93 -19.67 2.57
N ALA A 306 13.71 -19.81 2.03
CA ALA A 306 12.58 -18.98 2.41
C ALA A 306 12.25 -19.10 3.91
N PHE A 307 12.18 -20.31 4.45
CA PHE A 307 11.95 -20.55 5.87
C PHE A 307 13.05 -19.92 6.75
N SER A 308 14.33 -20.05 6.37
CA SER A 308 15.45 -19.48 7.12
C SER A 308 15.38 -17.95 7.18
N ARG A 309 15.01 -17.31 6.07
CA ARG A 309 14.85 -15.85 5.99
C ARG A 309 13.69 -15.35 6.84
N PHE A 310 12.60 -16.10 6.84
CA PHE A 310 11.44 -15.82 7.69
C PHE A 310 11.79 -15.98 9.18
N ASP A 311 12.58 -17.02 9.52
CA ASP A 311 13.09 -17.23 10.87
C ASP A 311 13.99 -16.07 11.33
N ASP A 312 14.84 -15.55 10.46
CA ASP A 312 15.73 -14.43 10.77
C ASP A 312 14.93 -13.13 10.98
N TRP A 313 13.91 -12.88 10.16
CA TRP A 313 13.00 -11.76 10.37
C TRP A 313 12.22 -11.89 11.70
N PHE A 314 11.69 -13.07 11.99
CA PHE A 314 10.98 -13.32 13.24
C PHE A 314 11.88 -13.16 14.47
N LYS A 315 13.11 -13.71 14.44
CA LYS A 315 14.10 -13.57 15.52
C LYS A 315 14.46 -12.12 15.78
N ALA A 316 14.65 -11.32 14.73
CA ALA A 316 14.93 -9.89 14.89
C ALA A 316 13.78 -9.14 15.58
N GLY A 317 12.53 -9.51 15.30
CA GLY A 317 11.36 -8.95 16.01
C GLY A 317 11.29 -9.40 17.48
N MET A 318 11.66 -10.66 17.76
CA MET A 318 11.76 -11.18 19.13
C MET A 318 12.85 -10.51 19.94
N GLU A 319 13.97 -10.14 19.32
CA GLU A 319 15.02 -9.33 19.98
C GLU A 319 14.48 -7.95 20.34
N VAL A 320 13.70 -7.32 19.46
CA VAL A 320 13.05 -6.03 19.77
C VAL A 320 12.07 -6.18 20.94
N LEU A 321 11.28 -7.26 20.98
CA LEU A 321 10.34 -7.53 22.08
C LEU A 321 11.03 -7.68 23.45
N ALA A 322 12.25 -8.16 23.45
CA ALA A 322 13.02 -8.29 24.69
C ALA A 322 13.32 -6.92 25.37
N TYR A 323 13.32 -5.83 24.61
CA TYR A 323 13.59 -4.48 25.10
C TYR A 323 12.32 -3.63 25.21
N SER A 324 11.40 -3.75 24.24
CA SER A 324 10.20 -2.91 24.15
C SER A 324 9.05 -3.64 23.47
N ALA A 325 7.93 -3.79 24.17
CA ALA A 325 6.69 -4.32 23.59
C ALA A 325 6.14 -3.38 22.49
N GLU A 326 6.20 -2.06 22.72
CA GLU A 326 5.78 -1.07 21.72
C GLU A 326 6.66 -1.12 20.46
N GLY A 327 7.99 -1.26 20.66
CA GLY A 327 8.93 -1.47 19.56
C GLY A 327 8.65 -2.74 18.76
N ALA A 328 8.28 -3.84 19.43
CA ALA A 328 7.92 -5.08 18.78
C ALA A 328 6.60 -4.96 17.98
N ARG A 329 5.61 -4.26 18.52
CA ARG A 329 4.35 -3.95 17.80
C ARG A 329 4.64 -3.20 16.53
N ALA A 330 5.43 -2.11 16.60
CA ALA A 330 5.83 -1.33 15.44
C ALA A 330 6.66 -2.15 14.44
N TYR A 331 7.55 -3.03 14.94
CA TYR A 331 8.33 -3.94 14.10
C TYR A 331 7.43 -4.90 13.32
N PHE A 332 6.58 -5.65 14.01
CA PHE A 332 5.69 -6.62 13.37
C PHE A 332 4.55 -5.98 12.55
N ALA A 333 4.18 -4.73 12.86
CA ALA A 333 3.29 -3.92 12.02
C ALA A 333 3.97 -3.35 10.77
N MET A 334 5.30 -3.54 10.61
CA MET A 334 6.12 -2.98 9.52
C MET A 334 6.21 -1.45 9.53
N GLU A 335 6.06 -0.83 10.68
CA GLU A 335 6.09 0.63 10.84
C GLU A 335 7.49 1.16 11.18
N SER A 336 8.41 0.31 11.66
CA SER A 336 9.75 0.73 12.08
C SER A 336 10.80 0.58 10.96
N GLN A 337 11.82 1.44 10.98
CA GLN A 337 12.95 1.35 10.03
C GLN A 337 13.68 0.01 10.15
N LYS A 338 13.82 -0.51 11.37
CA LYS A 338 14.44 -1.81 11.64
C LYS A 338 13.66 -2.96 11.01
N ALA A 339 12.31 -2.90 11.02
CA ALA A 339 11.47 -3.89 10.35
C ALA A 339 11.70 -3.89 8.84
N LEU A 340 11.65 -2.72 8.21
CA LEU A 340 11.85 -2.58 6.77
C LEU A 340 13.25 -3.08 6.36
N SER A 341 14.30 -2.68 7.06
CA SER A 341 15.67 -3.14 6.79
C SER A 341 15.88 -4.65 7.02
N SER A 342 15.12 -5.26 7.94
CA SER A 342 15.16 -6.70 8.16
C SER A 342 14.47 -7.47 7.03
N VAL A 343 13.32 -6.97 6.56
CA VAL A 343 12.64 -7.54 5.39
C VAL A 343 13.47 -7.39 4.14
N GLU A 344 14.11 -6.23 3.91
CA GLU A 344 15.01 -6.04 2.78
C GLU A 344 16.13 -7.08 2.73
N ARG A 345 16.74 -7.37 3.87
CA ARG A 345 17.76 -8.44 3.98
C ARG A 345 17.20 -9.83 3.73
N ALA A 346 15.93 -10.04 4.05
CA ALA A 346 15.22 -11.29 3.81
C ALA A 346 14.74 -11.46 2.35
N LEU A 347 14.68 -10.37 1.55
CA LEU A 347 14.27 -10.45 0.15
C LEU A 347 15.22 -11.31 -0.67
N SER A 348 14.67 -12.06 -1.61
CA SER A 348 15.45 -12.85 -2.58
C SER A 348 16.02 -12.03 -3.73
N GLY A 349 15.70 -10.73 -3.83
CA GLY A 349 16.07 -9.83 -4.91
C GLY A 349 16.67 -8.51 -4.43
N VAL A 350 16.90 -7.60 -5.37
CA VAL A 350 17.40 -6.25 -5.12
C VAL A 350 16.25 -5.26 -5.33
N PRO A 351 15.80 -4.53 -4.30
CA PRO A 351 14.83 -3.48 -4.46
C PRO A 351 15.46 -2.25 -5.16
N LEU A 352 14.69 -1.61 -6.05
CA LEU A 352 15.16 -0.46 -6.83
C LEU A 352 15.70 0.66 -5.94
N ARG A 353 15.11 0.91 -4.77
CA ARG A 353 15.55 1.95 -3.83
C ARG A 353 17.02 1.82 -3.38
N GLN A 354 17.57 0.60 -3.30
CA GLN A 354 19.00 0.40 -2.95
C GLN A 354 19.94 0.88 -4.05
N VAL A 355 19.51 0.80 -5.30
CA VAL A 355 20.34 1.12 -6.46
C VAL A 355 19.92 2.39 -7.20
N ALA A 356 18.78 2.98 -6.85
CA ALA A 356 18.17 4.09 -7.56
C ALA A 356 19.11 5.29 -7.76
N ARG A 357 19.86 5.67 -6.71
CA ARG A 357 20.86 6.74 -6.81
C ARG A 357 21.98 6.42 -7.79
N LYS A 358 22.49 5.19 -7.76
CA LYS A 358 23.52 4.69 -8.67
C LYS A 358 23.02 4.68 -10.11
N VAL A 359 21.79 4.19 -10.31
CA VAL A 359 21.12 4.14 -11.62
C VAL A 359 20.86 5.56 -12.15
N LYS A 360 20.36 6.49 -11.31
CA LYS A 360 20.12 7.90 -11.69
C LYS A 360 21.40 8.58 -12.16
N LEU A 361 22.48 8.48 -11.38
CA LEU A 361 23.80 9.05 -11.76
C LEU A 361 24.35 8.43 -13.05
N PHE A 362 24.15 7.13 -13.22
CA PHE A 362 24.59 6.42 -14.42
C PHE A 362 23.84 6.94 -15.67
N ILE A 363 22.49 7.08 -15.60
CA ILE A 363 21.67 7.60 -16.70
C ILE A 363 22.03 9.06 -17.01
N GLN A 364 22.20 9.90 -15.99
CA GLN A 364 22.63 11.29 -16.18
C GLN A 364 23.97 11.37 -16.88
N GLY A 365 24.91 10.49 -16.55
CA GLY A 365 26.20 10.37 -17.25
C GLY A 365 26.07 9.93 -18.72
N LEU A 366 25.06 9.10 -19.05
CA LEU A 366 24.79 8.67 -20.43
C LEU A 366 24.12 9.77 -21.26
N CYS A 367 23.02 10.33 -20.75
CA CYS A 367 22.14 11.21 -21.56
C CYS A 367 22.49 12.70 -21.42
N GLY A 368 23.29 13.11 -20.42
CA GLY A 368 23.63 14.53 -20.17
C GLY A 368 22.43 15.39 -19.76
N SER A 369 21.27 14.79 -19.48
CA SER A 369 20.03 15.46 -19.10
C SER A 369 19.52 14.95 -17.74
N GLU A 370 18.72 15.77 -17.06
CA GLU A 370 18.11 15.41 -15.79
C GLU A 370 16.92 14.47 -16.05
N ILE A 371 17.13 13.16 -15.85
CA ILE A 371 16.11 12.13 -15.98
C ILE A 371 15.77 11.61 -14.60
N SER A 372 14.49 11.47 -14.35
CA SER A 372 13.95 10.92 -13.12
C SER A 372 13.73 9.41 -13.21
N ILE A 373 13.83 8.71 -12.07
CA ILE A 373 13.54 7.29 -11.98
C ILE A 373 12.28 7.09 -11.14
N MET A 374 11.37 6.26 -11.63
CA MET A 374 10.15 5.87 -10.93
C MET A 374 10.13 4.36 -10.72
N ALA A 375 9.58 3.89 -9.61
CA ALA A 375 9.30 2.47 -9.41
C ALA A 375 7.96 2.10 -10.06
N LEU A 376 7.96 1.03 -10.85
CA LEU A 376 6.74 0.38 -11.29
C LEU A 376 6.28 -0.58 -10.20
N PRO A 377 5.01 -0.54 -9.77
CA PRO A 377 4.47 -1.47 -8.78
C PRO A 377 4.52 -2.89 -9.33
N GLU A 378 5.00 -3.84 -8.51
CA GLU A 378 4.98 -5.26 -8.87
C GLU A 378 3.53 -5.77 -8.75
N SER A 379 2.94 -6.21 -9.83
CA SER A 379 1.65 -6.90 -9.81
C SER A 379 1.87 -8.38 -9.54
N VAL A 380 1.23 -8.93 -8.51
CA VAL A 380 1.25 -10.37 -8.20
C VAL A 380 0.67 -11.22 -9.36
N ALA A 381 -0.17 -10.60 -10.19
CA ALA A 381 -0.82 -11.27 -11.32
C ALA A 381 0.03 -11.29 -12.60
N VAL A 382 1.05 -10.43 -12.73
CA VAL A 382 1.90 -10.35 -13.93
C VAL A 382 3.37 -10.30 -13.48
N PRO A 383 4.11 -11.42 -13.52
CA PRO A 383 5.48 -11.48 -13.02
C PRO A 383 6.51 -10.74 -13.89
N THR A 384 6.11 -10.03 -14.93
CA THR A 384 6.98 -9.31 -15.87
C THR A 384 6.59 -7.85 -15.97
N VAL A 385 6.88 -7.07 -14.95
CA VAL A 385 6.84 -5.61 -15.07
C VAL A 385 8.08 -5.17 -15.88
N ARG A 386 7.86 -4.48 -16.99
CA ARG A 386 8.91 -4.02 -17.90
C ARG A 386 9.30 -2.58 -17.60
N ALA A 387 10.54 -2.22 -17.88
CA ALA A 387 10.93 -0.82 -17.90
C ALA A 387 10.14 -0.06 -18.98
N THR A 388 9.91 1.22 -18.78
CA THR A 388 9.25 2.07 -19.77
C THR A 388 9.66 3.54 -19.56
N VAL A 389 9.53 4.32 -20.61
CA VAL A 389 9.76 5.77 -20.59
C VAL A 389 8.42 6.50 -20.53
N SER A 390 8.34 7.54 -19.70
CA SER A 390 7.14 8.40 -19.64
C SER A 390 6.93 9.18 -20.95
N ALA A 391 5.70 9.61 -21.18
CA ALA A 391 5.31 10.35 -22.40
C ALA A 391 6.08 11.67 -22.58
N ASP A 392 6.55 12.29 -21.49
CA ASP A 392 7.35 13.52 -21.51
C ASP A 392 8.85 13.29 -21.78
N GLY A 393 9.30 12.03 -21.82
CA GLY A 393 10.69 11.65 -21.99
C GLY A 393 11.61 12.03 -20.84
N LYS A 394 11.08 12.38 -19.67
CA LYS A 394 11.84 12.84 -18.51
C LYS A 394 11.92 11.82 -17.37
N THR A 395 11.14 10.74 -17.45
CA THR A 395 11.10 9.72 -16.39
C THR A 395 11.26 8.34 -17.00
N ILE A 396 12.15 7.53 -16.40
CA ILE A 396 12.29 6.11 -16.68
C ILE A 396 11.69 5.33 -15.53
N ALA A 397 10.69 4.51 -15.82
CA ALA A 397 10.05 3.64 -14.85
C ALA A 397 10.69 2.26 -14.88
N LEU A 398 11.12 1.77 -13.70
CA LEU A 398 11.81 0.49 -13.53
C LEU A 398 11.06 -0.41 -12.52
N PRO A 399 11.17 -1.74 -12.61
CA PRO A 399 10.59 -2.64 -11.63
C PRO A 399 11.01 -2.29 -10.21
N ALA A 400 10.06 -2.28 -9.24
CA ALA A 400 10.36 -1.98 -7.85
C ALA A 400 11.29 -3.01 -7.19
N LEU A 401 11.23 -4.28 -7.63
CA LEU A 401 12.06 -5.39 -7.15
C LEU A 401 12.53 -6.24 -8.32
N LEU A 402 13.84 -6.51 -8.40
CA LEU A 402 14.42 -7.49 -9.33
C LEU A 402 14.95 -8.70 -8.58
N ARG A 403 14.41 -9.88 -8.92
CA ARG A 403 14.82 -11.19 -8.41
C ARG A 403 15.05 -12.21 -9.54
N ARG A 404 15.52 -11.74 -10.69
CA ARG A 404 15.67 -12.57 -11.89
C ARG A 404 16.87 -13.51 -11.80
N PHE A 405 17.94 -13.05 -11.14
CA PHE A 405 19.18 -13.80 -11.00
C PHE A 405 19.42 -14.21 -9.54
N PRO A 406 20.22 -15.30 -9.31
CA PRO A 406 20.50 -15.80 -7.96
C PRO A 406 21.27 -14.83 -7.07
N THR A 407 22.05 -13.90 -7.65
CA THR A 407 22.92 -12.98 -6.90
C THR A 407 22.44 -11.54 -6.99
N ALA A 408 22.66 -10.78 -5.90
CA ALA A 408 22.34 -9.35 -5.86
C ALA A 408 23.10 -8.56 -6.94
N ASP A 409 24.42 -8.84 -7.14
CA ASP A 409 25.25 -8.16 -8.13
C ASP A 409 24.69 -8.32 -9.56
N GLN A 410 24.19 -9.50 -9.92
CA GLN A 410 23.58 -9.73 -11.22
C GLN A 410 22.27 -8.95 -11.38
N ASN A 411 21.45 -8.87 -10.33
CA ASN A 411 20.21 -8.08 -10.36
C ASN A 411 20.48 -6.56 -10.38
N GLU A 412 21.54 -6.08 -9.70
CA GLU A 412 21.97 -4.68 -9.81
C GLU A 412 22.42 -4.33 -11.23
N ARG A 413 23.21 -5.21 -11.86
CA ARG A 413 23.62 -5.04 -13.25
C ARG A 413 22.44 -5.03 -14.21
N LEU A 414 21.43 -5.87 -13.93
CA LEU A 414 20.21 -5.87 -14.72
C LEU A 414 19.49 -4.51 -14.65
N TYR A 415 19.41 -3.87 -13.48
CA TYR A 415 18.87 -2.51 -13.37
C TYR A 415 19.66 -1.50 -14.22
N LEU A 416 21.00 -1.57 -14.19
CA LEU A 416 21.82 -0.66 -14.98
C LEU A 416 21.64 -0.86 -16.49
N VAL A 417 21.50 -2.11 -16.93
CA VAL A 417 21.30 -2.42 -18.35
C VAL A 417 19.90 -2.02 -18.81
N MET A 418 18.86 -2.31 -18.01
CA MET A 418 17.49 -1.85 -18.30
C MET A 418 17.44 -0.33 -18.42
N ALA A 419 18.04 0.37 -17.46
CA ALA A 419 18.09 1.82 -17.44
C ALA A 419 18.89 2.41 -18.61
N ALA A 420 20.02 1.78 -18.98
CA ALA A 420 20.81 2.20 -20.14
C ALA A 420 20.06 2.00 -21.46
N HIS A 421 19.32 0.91 -21.58
CA HIS A 421 18.49 0.61 -22.74
C HIS A 421 17.40 1.68 -22.94
N GLU A 422 16.62 1.97 -21.89
CA GLU A 422 15.59 3.02 -21.92
C GLU A 422 16.18 4.42 -22.17
N ALA A 423 17.30 4.73 -21.55
CA ALA A 423 18.04 5.97 -21.79
C ALA A 423 18.54 6.07 -23.25
N GLY A 424 18.92 4.95 -23.85
CA GLY A 424 19.32 4.87 -25.25
C GLY A 424 18.17 5.28 -26.19
N HIS A 425 16.92 4.88 -25.91
CA HIS A 425 15.77 5.33 -26.72
C HIS A 425 15.61 6.85 -26.67
N LEU A 426 15.87 7.48 -25.51
CA LEU A 426 15.84 8.94 -25.37
C LEU A 426 17.02 9.60 -26.10
N GLN A 427 18.24 9.06 -25.95
CA GLN A 427 19.46 9.60 -26.54
C GLN A 427 19.46 9.51 -28.06
N TYR A 428 19.10 8.34 -28.60
CA TYR A 428 19.14 8.07 -30.04
C TYR A 428 17.83 8.37 -30.78
N GLY A 429 16.90 9.10 -30.13
CA GLY A 429 15.79 9.79 -30.77
C GLY A 429 14.61 8.93 -31.18
N THR A 430 14.37 7.77 -30.54
CA THR A 430 13.19 6.93 -30.81
C THR A 430 11.90 7.75 -30.69
N TYR A 431 11.74 8.51 -29.61
CA TYR A 431 10.57 9.35 -29.36
C TYR A 431 10.61 10.72 -30.05
N ARG A 432 11.71 11.06 -30.75
CA ARG A 432 11.86 12.29 -31.56
C ARG A 432 11.59 12.06 -33.04
N LEU A 433 11.07 10.89 -33.40
CA LEU A 433 10.71 10.55 -34.78
C LEU A 433 9.63 11.49 -35.30
N LYS A 434 9.91 12.13 -36.45
CA LYS A 434 8.96 13.01 -37.14
C LYS A 434 8.02 12.19 -38.01
N LEU A 435 6.75 12.06 -37.65
CA LEU A 435 5.78 11.32 -38.45
C LEU A 435 5.64 11.90 -39.88
N SER A 436 5.88 13.20 -40.09
CA SER A 436 5.88 13.82 -41.40
C SER A 436 6.89 13.21 -42.41
N SER A 437 7.99 12.63 -41.88
CA SER A 437 8.98 11.94 -42.78
C SER A 437 8.51 10.58 -43.27
N LEU A 438 7.41 10.04 -42.72
CA LEU A 438 6.80 8.76 -43.08
C LEU A 438 5.57 8.92 -44.02
N THR A 439 5.35 10.09 -44.63
CA THR A 439 4.18 10.36 -45.46
C THR A 439 4.10 9.46 -46.69
N ASP A 440 5.23 9.15 -47.32
CA ASP A 440 5.36 8.22 -48.46
C ASP A 440 5.04 6.78 -48.05
N LEU A 441 5.55 6.37 -46.86
CA LEU A 441 5.26 5.05 -46.27
C LEU A 441 3.77 4.91 -45.97
N TRP A 442 3.16 5.91 -45.33
CA TRP A 442 1.72 5.93 -45.11
C TRP A 442 0.92 5.78 -46.41
N GLY A 443 1.32 6.49 -47.46
CA GLY A 443 0.71 6.38 -48.80
C GLY A 443 0.79 4.95 -49.32
N SER A 444 1.95 4.30 -49.22
CA SER A 444 2.19 2.92 -49.65
C SER A 444 1.35 1.90 -48.86
N VAL A 445 1.29 2.01 -47.53
CA VAL A 445 0.49 1.16 -46.64
C VAL A 445 -1.00 1.29 -46.95
N ARG A 446 -1.47 2.52 -47.14
CA ARG A 446 -2.86 2.81 -47.46
C ARG A 446 -3.28 2.18 -48.79
N LEU A 447 -2.44 2.33 -49.81
CA LEU A 447 -2.70 1.75 -51.13
C LEU A 447 -2.70 0.23 -51.11
N ARG A 448 -1.74 -0.39 -50.37
CA ARG A 448 -1.60 -1.84 -50.32
C ARG A 448 -2.79 -2.51 -49.58
N TYR A 449 -3.24 -1.92 -48.48
CA TYR A 449 -4.27 -2.51 -47.61
C TYR A 449 -5.66 -1.89 -47.75
N GLY A 450 -5.86 -1.01 -48.73
CA GLY A 450 -7.19 -0.49 -49.10
C GLY A 450 -7.89 0.35 -48.02
N GLN A 451 -7.12 1.04 -47.15
CA GLN A 451 -7.71 1.78 -46.04
C GLN A 451 -8.43 3.07 -46.48
N PRO A 452 -9.61 3.37 -45.87
CA PRO A 452 -10.45 4.53 -46.30
C PRO A 452 -9.96 5.90 -45.78
N GLU A 453 -9.04 5.91 -44.81
CA GLU A 453 -8.56 7.13 -44.16
C GLU A 453 -7.85 8.07 -45.13
N LYS A 454 -8.31 9.33 -45.21
CA LYS A 454 -7.77 10.36 -46.10
C LYS A 454 -6.66 11.21 -45.47
N THR A 455 -6.52 11.17 -44.16
CA THR A 455 -5.53 11.93 -43.41
C THR A 455 -4.53 11.01 -42.78
N MET A 456 -3.27 11.45 -42.65
CA MET A 456 -2.23 10.71 -41.97
C MET A 456 -2.56 10.64 -40.46
N PRO A 457 -2.43 9.49 -39.79
CA PRO A 457 -2.66 9.33 -38.35
C PRO A 457 -1.81 10.28 -37.50
N ASP A 458 -2.33 10.64 -36.32
CA ASP A 458 -1.65 11.55 -35.40
C ASP A 458 -0.57 10.89 -34.56
N SER A 459 -0.51 9.55 -34.50
CA SER A 459 0.51 8.77 -33.79
C SER A 459 1.06 7.63 -34.67
N LEU A 460 2.23 7.10 -34.26
CA LEU A 460 2.82 5.93 -34.92
C LEU A 460 1.95 4.67 -34.69
N ALA A 461 1.30 4.54 -33.54
CA ALA A 461 0.31 3.50 -33.32
C ALA A 461 -0.87 3.57 -34.29
N GLY A 462 -1.32 4.78 -34.63
CA GLY A 462 -2.32 5.00 -35.65
C GLY A 462 -1.89 4.49 -37.01
N LEU A 463 -0.61 4.66 -37.38
CA LEU A 463 -0.04 4.09 -38.60
C LEU A 463 -0.05 2.56 -38.57
N PHE A 464 0.31 1.95 -37.45
CA PHE A 464 0.31 0.49 -37.33
C PHE A 464 -1.07 -0.14 -37.39
N ARG A 465 -2.13 0.57 -36.96
CA ARG A 465 -3.53 0.11 -37.10
C ARG A 465 -4.00 -0.05 -38.56
N LEU A 466 -3.29 0.51 -39.51
CA LEU A 466 -3.61 0.36 -40.93
C LEU A 466 -3.20 -1.00 -41.51
N TYR A 467 -2.37 -1.77 -40.81
CA TYR A 467 -1.93 -3.10 -41.25
C TYR A 467 -2.96 -4.18 -40.83
N PRO A 468 -3.06 -5.28 -41.61
CA PRO A 468 -3.93 -6.42 -41.27
C PRO A 468 -3.63 -7.03 -39.89
N HIS A 469 -2.35 -7.02 -39.45
CA HIS A 469 -1.91 -7.48 -38.16
C HIS A 469 -1.14 -6.40 -37.41
N PRO A 470 -1.80 -5.44 -36.75
CA PRO A 470 -1.15 -4.31 -36.06
C PRO A 470 -0.11 -4.71 -35.01
N ARG A 471 -0.40 -5.77 -34.23
CA ARG A 471 0.53 -6.29 -33.21
C ARG A 471 1.79 -6.87 -33.78
N LEU A 472 1.71 -7.48 -34.97
CA LEU A 472 2.87 -8.07 -35.64
C LEU A 472 3.84 -6.98 -36.14
N VAL A 473 3.32 -5.92 -36.79
CA VAL A 473 4.19 -4.80 -37.23
C VAL A 473 4.78 -4.05 -36.05
N HIS A 474 4.04 -3.95 -34.94
CA HIS A 474 4.55 -3.38 -33.69
C HIS A 474 5.74 -4.20 -33.14
N ASP A 475 5.61 -5.53 -33.05
CA ASP A 475 6.71 -6.39 -32.59
C ASP A 475 7.93 -6.33 -33.52
N LEU A 476 7.73 -6.29 -34.81
CA LEU A 476 8.83 -6.10 -35.80
C LEU A 476 9.55 -4.77 -35.59
N TRP A 477 8.80 -3.68 -35.41
CA TRP A 477 9.39 -2.37 -35.14
C TRP A 477 10.15 -2.38 -33.80
N THR A 478 9.58 -2.94 -32.75
CA THR A 478 10.22 -3.06 -31.43
C THR A 478 11.55 -3.81 -31.53
N ILE A 479 11.58 -4.99 -32.21
CA ILE A 479 12.81 -5.77 -32.41
C ILE A 479 13.88 -4.97 -33.13
N LEU A 480 13.52 -4.24 -34.17
CA LEU A 480 14.46 -3.48 -34.99
C LEU A 480 14.96 -2.22 -34.30
N GLU A 481 14.09 -1.52 -33.60
CA GLU A 481 14.45 -0.29 -32.87
C GLU A 481 15.32 -0.62 -31.66
N ASP A 482 15.01 -1.67 -30.90
CA ASP A 482 15.83 -2.16 -29.81
C ASP A 482 17.23 -2.60 -30.33
N ALA A 483 17.27 -3.34 -31.44
CA ALA A 483 18.53 -3.76 -32.03
C ALA A 483 19.39 -2.55 -32.47
N ARG A 484 18.77 -1.50 -33.04
CA ARG A 484 19.43 -0.24 -33.39
C ARG A 484 20.01 0.45 -32.17
N VAL A 485 19.19 0.65 -31.15
CA VAL A 485 19.60 1.34 -29.91
C VAL A 485 20.70 0.58 -29.21
N GLU A 486 20.58 -0.74 -29.07
CA GLU A 486 21.63 -1.57 -28.45
C GLU A 486 22.93 -1.55 -29.23
N TYR A 487 22.87 -1.58 -30.56
CA TYR A 487 24.06 -1.45 -31.42
C TYR A 487 24.77 -0.12 -31.17
N LEU A 488 24.03 1.00 -31.14
CA LEU A 488 24.57 2.34 -30.89
C LEU A 488 25.16 2.46 -29.48
N LEU A 489 24.46 1.94 -28.46
CA LEU A 489 24.96 1.88 -27.08
C LEU A 489 26.28 1.09 -26.98
N GLN A 490 26.39 -0.05 -27.66
CA GLN A 490 27.61 -0.86 -27.66
C GLN A 490 28.79 -0.22 -28.38
N MET A 491 28.49 0.59 -29.39
CA MET A 491 29.53 1.34 -30.11
C MET A 491 30.03 2.54 -29.33
N GLU A 492 29.14 3.27 -28.69
CA GLU A 492 29.46 4.48 -27.91
C GLU A 492 29.99 4.15 -26.52
N TYR A 493 29.43 3.11 -25.87
CA TYR A 493 29.80 2.67 -24.53
C TYR A 493 30.28 1.21 -24.50
N PRO A 494 31.52 0.93 -24.89
CA PRO A 494 32.06 -0.45 -24.98
C PRO A 494 31.96 -1.25 -23.67
N GLY A 495 31.93 -0.57 -22.50
CA GLY A 495 31.74 -1.19 -21.19
C GLY A 495 30.42 -1.92 -21.04
N LEU A 496 29.36 -1.45 -21.71
CA LEU A 496 28.05 -2.11 -21.68
C LEU A 496 28.00 -3.39 -22.53
N ARG A 497 28.87 -3.55 -23.51
CA ARG A 497 28.87 -4.71 -24.43
C ARG A 497 28.92 -6.04 -23.68
N ARG A 498 29.77 -6.12 -22.63
CA ARG A 498 29.94 -7.36 -21.86
C ARG A 498 28.65 -7.68 -21.07
N ASP A 499 28.04 -6.69 -20.43
CA ASP A 499 26.86 -6.88 -19.61
C ASP A 499 25.67 -7.21 -20.48
N LEU A 500 25.48 -6.53 -21.62
CA LEU A 500 24.45 -6.85 -22.61
C LEU A 500 24.62 -8.29 -23.15
N ALA A 501 25.82 -8.71 -23.51
CA ALA A 501 26.08 -10.06 -24.00
C ALA A 501 25.79 -11.15 -22.95
N GLN A 502 26.13 -10.91 -21.67
CA GLN A 502 25.83 -11.82 -20.60
C GLN A 502 24.33 -11.93 -20.33
N LEU A 503 23.60 -10.81 -20.40
CA LEU A 503 22.17 -10.79 -20.19
C LEU A 503 21.40 -11.32 -21.40
N ALA A 504 21.89 -11.07 -22.63
CA ALA A 504 21.29 -11.60 -23.84
C ALA A 504 21.18 -13.14 -23.82
N ALA A 505 22.19 -13.83 -23.30
CA ALA A 505 22.19 -15.29 -23.15
C ALA A 505 21.05 -15.80 -22.22
N HIS A 506 20.49 -14.94 -21.37
CA HIS A 506 19.41 -15.26 -20.44
C HIS A 506 18.12 -14.47 -20.74
N ALA A 507 18.13 -13.68 -21.80
CA ALA A 507 17.11 -12.66 -22.09
C ALA A 507 15.81 -13.24 -22.63
N ILE A 508 15.80 -14.46 -23.14
CA ILE A 508 14.67 -15.04 -23.84
C ILE A 508 14.17 -16.24 -23.08
N THR A 509 13.01 -16.09 -22.43
CA THR A 509 12.24 -17.23 -21.98
C THR A 509 11.48 -17.75 -23.22
N PRO A 510 11.67 -19.00 -23.65
CA PRO A 510 10.90 -19.55 -24.76
C PRO A 510 9.40 -19.42 -24.47
N ARG A 511 8.60 -19.09 -25.48
CA ARG A 511 7.13 -19.21 -25.36
C ARG A 511 6.81 -20.64 -24.95
N ASP A 512 5.77 -20.79 -24.14
CA ASP A 512 5.35 -22.12 -23.66
C ASP A 512 5.10 -23.07 -24.84
N PRO A 513 5.88 -24.16 -24.95
CA PRO A 513 5.73 -25.10 -26.05
C PRO A 513 4.40 -25.89 -25.99
N ALA A 514 3.68 -25.87 -24.88
CA ALA A 514 2.42 -26.59 -24.72
C ALA A 514 1.30 -26.09 -25.65
N HIS A 515 1.39 -24.88 -26.17
CA HIS A 515 0.34 -24.27 -27.01
C HIS A 515 0.65 -24.21 -28.50
N GLY A 516 1.70 -24.86 -28.99
CA GLY A 516 2.10 -24.80 -30.39
C GLY A 516 2.38 -23.37 -30.90
N LEU A 517 3.45 -23.15 -31.63
CA LEU A 517 3.78 -21.85 -32.24
C LEU A 517 3.27 -21.81 -33.67
N THR A 518 2.65 -20.71 -34.06
CA THR A 518 2.40 -20.42 -35.48
C THR A 518 3.72 -20.14 -36.19
N VAL A 519 3.75 -20.31 -37.50
CA VAL A 519 4.97 -20.01 -38.31
C VAL A 519 5.37 -18.55 -38.16
N LYS A 520 4.42 -17.62 -38.06
CA LYS A 520 4.67 -16.18 -37.84
C LYS A 520 5.34 -15.94 -36.48
N GLU A 521 4.81 -16.55 -35.42
CA GLU A 521 5.38 -16.44 -34.07
C GLU A 521 6.80 -17.02 -33.99
N LEU A 522 7.06 -18.15 -34.66
CA LEU A 522 8.37 -18.77 -34.68
C LEU A 522 9.39 -17.90 -35.42
N ILE A 523 8.99 -17.27 -36.53
CA ILE A 523 9.86 -16.34 -37.29
C ILE A 523 10.20 -15.13 -36.41
N ILE A 524 9.22 -14.53 -35.75
CA ILE A 524 9.43 -13.37 -34.86
C ILE A 524 10.37 -13.73 -33.70
N ASP A 525 10.18 -14.87 -33.08
CA ASP A 525 11.07 -15.35 -31.99
C ASP A 525 12.51 -15.57 -32.49
N CYS A 526 12.68 -16.05 -33.74
CA CYS A 526 14.02 -16.18 -34.35
C CYS A 526 14.64 -14.83 -34.66
N LEU A 527 13.88 -13.85 -35.21
CA LEU A 527 14.39 -12.51 -35.46
C LEU A 527 14.78 -11.80 -34.15
N LEU A 528 13.99 -11.99 -33.10
CA LEU A 528 14.31 -11.46 -31.76
C LEU A 528 15.64 -12.03 -31.25
N ARG A 529 15.86 -13.35 -31.34
CA ARG A 529 17.12 -13.99 -30.94
C ARG A 529 18.34 -13.51 -31.74
N LEU A 530 18.19 -13.40 -33.05
CA LEU A 530 19.22 -12.84 -33.92
C LEU A 530 19.56 -11.39 -33.57
N SER A 531 18.54 -10.59 -33.19
CA SER A 531 18.71 -9.19 -32.78
C SER A 531 19.53 -9.04 -31.47
N THR A 532 19.54 -10.06 -30.61
CA THR A 532 20.34 -10.10 -29.37
C THR A 532 21.75 -10.72 -29.58
N GLY A 533 22.11 -11.09 -30.83
CA GLY A 533 23.42 -11.63 -31.19
C GLY A 533 23.53 -13.15 -31.13
N GLU A 534 22.43 -13.89 -31.05
CA GLU A 534 22.44 -15.35 -31.27
C GLU A 534 22.87 -15.69 -32.73
N THR A 535 23.44 -16.85 -32.91
CA THR A 535 23.91 -17.31 -34.23
C THR A 535 22.80 -18.01 -35.00
N GLU A 536 22.86 -17.97 -36.35
CA GLU A 536 21.90 -18.66 -37.22
C GLU A 536 21.82 -20.19 -37.02
N SER A 537 22.79 -20.78 -36.30
CA SER A 537 22.81 -22.21 -35.98
C SER A 537 21.69 -22.64 -35.05
N THR A 538 21.06 -21.71 -34.31
CA THR A 538 19.97 -21.98 -33.36
C THR A 538 18.58 -21.94 -34.03
N ILE A 539 18.51 -21.56 -35.31
CA ILE A 539 17.25 -21.42 -36.04
C ILE A 539 16.67 -22.79 -36.39
N PRO A 540 15.41 -23.08 -36.07
CA PRO A 540 14.72 -24.30 -36.45
C PRO A 540 14.69 -24.47 -37.99
N GLN A 541 14.96 -25.71 -38.47
CA GLN A 541 15.04 -26.03 -39.90
C GLN A 541 13.75 -25.67 -40.66
N ALA A 542 12.58 -25.68 -39.94
CA ALA A 542 11.27 -25.42 -40.53
C ALA A 542 11.08 -23.99 -41.06
N VAL A 543 11.85 -23.01 -40.56
CA VAL A 543 11.75 -21.58 -40.89
C VAL A 543 13.11 -20.98 -41.28
N LYS A 544 14.11 -21.80 -41.49
CA LYS A 544 15.50 -21.35 -41.66
C LYS A 544 15.71 -20.45 -42.88
N GLU A 545 15.09 -20.79 -43.99
CA GLU A 545 15.23 -20.02 -45.24
C GLU A 545 14.53 -18.66 -45.10
N GLU A 546 13.31 -18.66 -44.56
CA GLU A 546 12.54 -17.45 -44.39
C GLU A 546 13.23 -16.49 -43.41
N VAL A 547 13.68 -17.01 -42.28
CA VAL A 547 14.38 -16.21 -41.28
C VAL A 547 15.68 -15.66 -41.82
N SER A 548 16.48 -16.43 -42.55
CA SER A 548 17.71 -15.97 -43.16
C SER A 548 17.48 -14.85 -44.20
N ILE A 549 16.43 -14.96 -45.00
CA ILE A 549 16.05 -13.92 -45.97
C ILE A 549 15.63 -12.63 -45.24
N LEU A 550 14.78 -12.76 -44.21
CA LEU A 550 14.27 -11.63 -43.44
C LEU A 550 15.38 -10.98 -42.62
N TRP A 551 16.27 -11.76 -42.00
CA TRP A 551 17.37 -11.21 -41.21
C TRP A 551 18.37 -10.41 -42.07
N LYS A 552 18.67 -10.84 -43.28
CA LYS A 552 19.47 -10.07 -44.22
C LYS A 552 18.88 -8.72 -44.57
N LEU A 553 17.54 -8.61 -44.58
CA LEU A 553 16.88 -7.32 -44.72
C LEU A 553 17.03 -6.47 -43.44
N CYS A 554 17.10 -7.10 -42.26
CA CYS A 554 17.25 -6.41 -40.97
C CYS A 554 18.68 -5.90 -40.70
N GLU A 555 19.75 -6.55 -41.25
CA GLU A 555 21.14 -6.20 -40.99
C GLU A 555 21.52 -4.72 -41.13
N PRO A 556 20.95 -3.93 -42.09
CA PRO A 556 21.27 -2.50 -42.22
C PRO A 556 20.94 -1.66 -41.00
N ILE A 557 20.07 -2.16 -40.10
CA ILE A 557 19.73 -1.46 -38.85
C ILE A 557 20.90 -1.42 -37.87
N LEU A 558 21.83 -2.38 -37.98
CA LEU A 558 23.05 -2.48 -37.19
C LEU A 558 24.15 -1.60 -37.80
N SER A 559 23.90 -0.30 -37.90
CA SER A 559 24.84 0.68 -38.36
C SER A 559 24.77 1.99 -37.59
N THR A 560 25.86 2.73 -37.53
CA THR A 560 25.89 4.05 -36.84
C THR A 560 25.11 5.13 -37.55
N SER A 561 24.71 4.91 -38.83
CA SER A 561 23.89 5.81 -39.63
C SER A 561 22.40 5.50 -39.57
N ALA A 562 22.00 4.40 -38.90
CA ALA A 562 20.61 4.00 -38.78
C ALA A 562 19.83 4.96 -37.85
N THR A 563 18.65 5.37 -38.31
CA THR A 563 17.75 6.29 -37.60
C THR A 563 16.50 5.57 -37.13
N ALA A 564 15.74 6.18 -36.20
CA ALA A 564 14.42 5.68 -35.78
C ALA A 564 13.44 5.57 -36.95
N GLU A 565 13.55 6.46 -37.95
CA GLU A 565 12.80 6.38 -39.20
C GLU A 565 13.18 5.11 -40.02
N SER A 566 14.49 4.75 -40.05
CA SER A 566 14.96 3.55 -40.73
C SER A 566 14.34 2.29 -40.13
N ALA A 567 14.16 2.24 -38.79
CA ALA A 567 13.53 1.10 -38.11
C ALA A 567 12.06 0.92 -38.52
N VAL A 568 11.29 2.02 -38.64
CA VAL A 568 9.88 1.95 -39.06
C VAL A 568 9.77 1.50 -40.52
N ARG A 569 10.60 2.06 -41.41
CA ARG A 569 10.61 1.69 -42.83
C ARG A 569 10.98 0.22 -43.02
N LEU A 570 12.00 -0.22 -42.30
CA LEU A 570 12.47 -1.60 -42.35
C LEU A 570 11.45 -2.57 -41.75
N ALA A 571 10.75 -2.20 -40.69
CA ALA A 571 9.65 -3.00 -40.15
C ALA A 571 8.55 -3.24 -41.18
N HIS A 572 8.22 -2.20 -41.98
CA HIS A 572 7.30 -2.34 -43.11
C HIS A 572 7.82 -3.30 -44.18
N GLU A 573 9.08 -3.16 -44.63
CA GLU A 573 9.67 -4.01 -45.65
C GLU A 573 9.71 -5.49 -45.20
N VAL A 574 10.11 -5.74 -43.94
CA VAL A 574 10.13 -7.08 -43.35
C VAL A 574 8.70 -7.65 -43.24
N TYR A 575 7.75 -6.84 -42.84
CA TYR A 575 6.34 -7.24 -42.75
C TYR A 575 5.82 -7.69 -44.12
N VAL A 576 6.00 -6.85 -45.13
CA VAL A 576 5.58 -7.14 -46.53
C VAL A 576 6.26 -8.39 -47.07
N ARG A 577 7.58 -8.51 -46.85
CA ARG A 577 8.34 -9.68 -47.34
C ARG A 577 7.92 -10.96 -46.63
N MET A 578 7.58 -10.88 -45.34
CA MET A 578 7.07 -12.02 -44.58
C MET A 578 5.70 -12.46 -45.10
N GLU A 579 4.79 -11.52 -45.42
CA GLU A 579 3.51 -11.86 -46.06
C GLU A 579 3.74 -12.60 -47.39
N GLU A 580 4.66 -12.13 -48.23
CA GLU A 580 4.98 -12.76 -49.54
C GLU A 580 5.54 -14.18 -49.38
N LEU A 581 6.43 -14.39 -48.43
CA LEU A 581 7.05 -15.69 -48.16
C LEU A 581 6.05 -16.72 -47.60
N LEU A 582 5.08 -16.24 -46.81
CA LEU A 582 4.09 -17.12 -46.17
C LEU A 582 2.82 -17.35 -46.98
N ALA A 583 2.53 -16.50 -47.98
CA ALA A 583 1.35 -16.63 -48.86
C ALA A 583 1.20 -18.04 -49.50
N PRO A 584 2.26 -18.70 -50.02
CA PRO A 584 2.15 -20.05 -50.58
C PRO A 584 1.77 -21.13 -49.55
N ARG A 585 2.16 -20.95 -48.26
CA ARG A 585 1.87 -21.93 -47.21
C ARG A 585 0.44 -21.81 -46.64
N ALA A 586 -0.16 -20.66 -46.68
CA ALA A 586 -1.55 -20.44 -46.26
C ALA A 586 -2.58 -21.24 -47.09
N SER A 587 -2.21 -21.61 -48.30
CA SER A 587 -3.05 -22.42 -49.20
C SER A 587 -2.96 -23.92 -49.01
N MET A 588 -2.09 -24.42 -48.10
CA MET A 588 -1.79 -25.83 -47.91
C MET A 588 -2.21 -26.42 -46.55
N ILE A 589 -2.77 -25.65 -45.65
CA ILE A 589 -3.17 -26.14 -44.33
C ILE A 589 -4.68 -26.40 -44.31
N PRO A 590 -5.13 -27.68 -44.10
CA PRO A 590 -6.53 -27.98 -43.89
C PRO A 590 -6.98 -27.40 -42.55
N VAL A 591 -8.04 -26.60 -42.57
CA VAL A 591 -8.68 -26.08 -41.36
C VAL A 591 -9.53 -27.20 -40.73
N GLU A 592 -9.08 -27.78 -39.64
CA GLU A 592 -9.97 -28.56 -38.76
C GLU A 592 -10.77 -27.58 -37.88
N PRO A 593 -12.10 -27.79 -37.75
CA PRO A 593 -12.93 -26.93 -36.91
C PRO A 593 -12.65 -27.15 -35.42
N PRO A 594 -12.70 -26.11 -34.58
CA PRO A 594 -12.45 -26.21 -33.16
C PRO A 594 -13.52 -27.03 -32.45
N LYS A 595 -13.10 -27.94 -31.58
CA LYS A 595 -13.97 -28.64 -30.63
C LYS A 595 -14.42 -27.68 -29.55
N GLU A 596 -15.72 -27.48 -29.39
CA GLU A 596 -16.34 -26.85 -28.24
C GLU A 596 -16.06 -27.68 -26.99
N ASP A 597 -15.40 -27.13 -26.01
CA ASP A 597 -15.60 -27.32 -24.57
C ASP A 597 -14.41 -26.71 -23.78
N SER A 598 -14.61 -25.55 -23.21
CA SER A 598 -14.17 -25.24 -21.84
C SER A 598 -14.45 -23.76 -21.50
N GLN A 599 -15.07 -23.61 -20.34
CA GLN A 599 -15.56 -22.37 -19.79
C GLN A 599 -14.46 -21.35 -19.49
N GLU A 600 -14.68 -20.14 -19.99
CA GLU A 600 -13.88 -18.95 -19.75
C GLU A 600 -14.24 -18.31 -18.40
N VAL A 601 -13.20 -17.88 -17.68
CA VAL A 601 -13.30 -16.76 -16.75
C VAL A 601 -12.32 -15.71 -17.25
N GLY A 602 -12.84 -14.71 -17.92
CA GLY A 602 -12.05 -13.60 -18.45
C GLY A 602 -12.80 -12.30 -18.28
N VAL A 603 -12.12 -11.28 -17.73
CA VAL A 603 -12.56 -9.88 -17.77
C VAL A 603 -11.50 -9.10 -18.55
N GLY A 604 -11.87 -8.61 -19.72
CA GLY A 604 -11.09 -7.66 -20.51
C GLY A 604 -11.98 -6.99 -21.54
N PRO A 605 -11.73 -5.74 -21.96
CA PRO A 605 -12.69 -4.89 -22.66
C PRO A 605 -12.98 -5.34 -24.07
N THR A 606 -14.24 -5.29 -24.38
CA THR A 606 -14.90 -5.65 -25.61
C THR A 606 -14.46 -4.79 -26.79
N GLY A 607 -13.89 -5.44 -27.81
CA GLY A 607 -13.80 -4.95 -29.17
C GLY A 607 -13.89 -6.15 -30.10
N SER A 608 -15.01 -6.30 -30.79
CA SER A 608 -15.32 -7.38 -31.71
C SER A 608 -14.39 -7.37 -32.92
N GLU A 609 -13.48 -8.35 -33.03
CA GLU A 609 -12.87 -8.71 -34.31
C GLU A 609 -12.95 -10.23 -34.49
N GLN A 610 -13.85 -10.62 -35.37
CA GLN A 610 -13.89 -11.97 -35.96
C GLN A 610 -12.81 -12.05 -37.05
N GLY A 611 -11.78 -12.91 -36.86
CA GLY A 611 -10.76 -13.17 -37.87
C GLY A 611 -9.81 -14.28 -37.40
N THR A 612 -9.86 -15.41 -38.03
CA THR A 612 -9.07 -16.62 -37.82
C THR A 612 -7.60 -16.46 -38.23
N ASP A 613 -6.80 -15.74 -37.45
CA ASP A 613 -5.34 -15.85 -37.39
C ASP A 613 -4.83 -15.05 -36.17
N GLN A 614 -4.96 -15.63 -34.97
CA GLN A 614 -4.57 -14.97 -33.72
C GLN A 614 -3.05 -15.00 -33.54
N TYR A 615 -2.37 -13.95 -34.04
CA TYR A 615 -1.00 -13.70 -33.68
C TYR A 615 -0.91 -13.29 -32.20
N ARG A 616 -0.13 -14.01 -31.41
CA ARG A 616 0.17 -13.66 -30.00
C ARG A 616 1.43 -12.80 -29.96
N PRO A 617 1.39 -11.58 -29.41
CA PRO A 617 2.55 -10.70 -29.31
C PRO A 617 3.63 -11.29 -28.42
N VAL A 618 4.87 -10.84 -28.61
CA VAL A 618 5.99 -11.21 -27.74
C VAL A 618 5.80 -10.60 -26.35
N THR A 619 5.80 -11.44 -25.31
CA THR A 619 5.58 -11.01 -23.92
C THR A 619 6.80 -11.14 -23.02
N ASN A 620 7.84 -11.83 -23.43
CA ASN A 620 8.97 -12.24 -22.57
C ASN A 620 10.28 -11.54 -22.93
N TRP A 621 10.36 -10.24 -22.64
CA TRP A 621 11.58 -9.45 -22.75
C TRP A 621 12.19 -9.28 -21.35
N VAL A 622 13.44 -9.63 -21.12
CA VAL A 622 14.02 -9.62 -19.77
C VAL A 622 14.55 -8.24 -19.38
N TYR A 623 15.24 -7.55 -20.30
CA TYR A 623 15.87 -6.26 -20.02
C TYR A 623 15.40 -5.15 -20.98
N ARG A 624 14.80 -5.50 -22.10
CA ARG A 624 14.19 -4.56 -23.03
C ARG A 624 12.84 -4.12 -22.47
N GLY A 625 12.60 -2.83 -22.48
CA GLY A 625 11.37 -2.24 -22.00
C GLY A 625 10.18 -2.39 -22.93
N GLU A 626 9.10 -1.72 -22.60
CA GLU A 626 7.94 -1.61 -23.45
C GLU A 626 7.89 -0.23 -24.11
N MET A 627 8.06 -0.20 -25.43
CA MET A 627 7.91 1.04 -26.21
C MET A 627 6.45 1.27 -26.54
N ASN A 628 5.94 2.46 -26.22
CA ASN A 628 4.58 2.85 -26.56
C ASN A 628 4.59 3.73 -27.82
N PRO A 629 4.12 3.22 -28.99
CA PRO A 629 4.07 3.99 -30.24
C PRO A 629 3.05 5.14 -30.21
N GLU A 630 2.14 5.20 -29.23
CA GLU A 630 1.24 6.35 -29.04
C GLU A 630 1.99 7.60 -28.57
N PHE A 631 3.15 7.46 -27.93
CA PHE A 631 3.96 8.61 -27.50
C PHE A 631 4.69 9.29 -28.65
N ILE A 632 4.78 8.65 -29.82
CA ILE A 632 5.35 9.23 -31.05
C ILE A 632 4.23 9.92 -31.81
N THR A 633 4.04 11.23 -31.56
CA THR A 633 2.94 12.02 -32.11
C THR A 633 3.43 13.12 -33.05
N ARG A 634 2.51 13.62 -33.87
CA ARG A 634 2.77 14.68 -34.83
C ARG A 634 3.11 16.03 -34.20
N ASN A 635 2.62 16.27 -32.97
CA ASN A 635 2.71 17.59 -32.31
C ASN A 635 3.92 17.71 -31.35
N HIS A 636 4.58 16.60 -31.00
CA HIS A 636 5.66 16.62 -30.00
C HIS A 636 6.91 17.42 -30.42
N VAL A 637 7.16 17.56 -31.70
CA VAL A 637 8.35 18.27 -32.25
C VAL A 637 8.14 19.77 -32.29
N ASP A 638 6.90 20.22 -32.55
CA ASP A 638 6.58 21.65 -32.67
C ASP A 638 6.54 22.34 -31.28
N GLU A 639 6.19 21.63 -30.22
CA GLU A 639 6.23 22.17 -28.85
C GLU A 639 7.66 22.33 -28.32
N GLN A 640 8.57 21.39 -28.56
CA GLN A 640 9.97 21.51 -28.13
C GLN A 640 10.75 22.56 -28.96
N GLN A 641 10.47 22.72 -30.24
CA GLN A 641 11.05 23.80 -31.02
C GLN A 641 10.49 25.15 -30.64
N SER A 642 9.20 25.23 -30.29
CA SER A 642 8.58 26.47 -29.81
C SER A 642 9.04 26.84 -28.39
N GLU A 643 9.39 25.89 -27.52
CA GLU A 643 10.04 26.16 -26.22
C GLU A 643 11.51 26.61 -26.38
N SER A 644 12.29 25.98 -27.24
CA SER A 644 13.66 26.38 -27.55
C SER A 644 13.72 27.75 -28.23
N GLU A 645 12.78 28.07 -29.12
CA GLU A 645 12.64 29.37 -29.76
C GLU A 645 12.08 30.42 -28.81
N ARG A 646 11.21 30.05 -27.87
CA ARG A 646 10.73 30.92 -26.77
C ARG A 646 11.81 31.22 -25.76
N MET A 647 12.70 30.28 -25.42
CA MET A 647 13.87 30.56 -24.59
C MET A 647 14.89 31.44 -25.32
N ALA A 648 15.06 31.28 -26.62
CA ALA A 648 15.93 32.14 -27.43
C ALA A 648 15.36 33.53 -27.74
N SER A 649 14.03 33.69 -27.67
CA SER A 649 13.34 34.95 -27.99
C SER A 649 12.87 35.79 -26.81
N GLN A 650 13.12 35.33 -25.56
CA GLN A 650 12.79 36.09 -24.34
C GLN A 650 13.77 37.24 -24.01
N ASP A 651 14.72 37.53 -24.90
CA ASP A 651 15.59 38.72 -24.77
C ASP A 651 15.08 39.94 -25.55
N GLY A 652 13.82 40.02 -25.85
CA GLY A 652 13.23 41.20 -26.59
C GLY A 652 11.71 41.26 -26.61
N GLY A 653 11.16 42.06 -25.66
CA GLY A 653 9.98 42.89 -25.92
C GLY A 653 8.59 42.22 -25.72
N SER A 654 7.95 42.64 -24.65
CA SER A 654 6.52 42.51 -24.35
C SER A 654 5.56 42.89 -25.49
N LYS A 655 4.57 42.04 -25.77
CA LYS A 655 3.24 42.47 -26.21
C LYS A 655 2.19 41.37 -25.95
N GLU A 656 1.15 41.80 -25.25
CA GLU A 656 -0.11 41.09 -25.01
C GLU A 656 -0.80 40.59 -26.27
N ARG A 657 -1.35 39.41 -26.25
CA ARG A 657 -2.61 39.09 -26.92
C ARG A 657 -3.37 37.96 -26.30
N SER A 658 -4.64 38.23 -26.12
CA SER A 658 -5.79 37.52 -25.59
C SER A 658 -6.00 36.09 -26.06
N GLY A 659 -6.54 35.34 -25.12
CA GLY A 659 -7.32 34.14 -25.05
C GLY A 659 -7.89 33.43 -26.30
N GLY A 660 -7.81 32.12 -26.23
CA GLY A 660 -8.56 31.20 -27.06
C GLY A 660 -8.56 29.85 -26.40
N GLU A 661 -9.70 29.49 -25.87
CA GLU A 661 -9.96 28.17 -25.25
C GLU A 661 -9.64 27.02 -26.24
N ARG A 662 -8.78 26.09 -25.82
CA ARG A 662 -8.79 24.72 -26.33
C ARG A 662 -8.77 23.76 -25.16
N ARG A 663 -9.97 23.41 -24.70
CA ARG A 663 -10.23 22.22 -23.89
C ARG A 663 -10.21 20.98 -24.77
N GLY A 664 -9.56 19.92 -24.28
CA GLY A 664 -9.80 18.55 -24.70
C GLY A 664 -8.59 17.92 -25.40
N HIS A 665 -7.77 17.21 -24.64
CA HIS A 665 -7.07 15.94 -25.02
C HIS A 665 -6.01 15.51 -23.99
N ARG A 666 -5.82 16.28 -22.91
CA ARG A 666 -4.81 15.94 -21.87
C ARG A 666 -5.31 14.91 -20.85
N GLY A 667 -6.64 14.80 -20.67
CA GLY A 667 -7.24 13.86 -19.69
C GLY A 667 -7.27 12.40 -20.11
N GLU A 668 -7.21 12.10 -21.43
CA GLU A 668 -7.25 10.71 -21.91
C GLU A 668 -5.88 10.04 -21.93
N GLN A 669 -4.79 10.79 -21.95
CA GLN A 669 -3.42 10.25 -21.93
C GLN A 669 -2.95 9.87 -20.52
N GLU A 670 -3.41 10.59 -19.51
CA GLU A 670 -3.19 10.23 -18.09
C GLU A 670 -4.03 9.03 -17.64
N ALA A 671 -5.22 8.86 -18.25
CA ALA A 671 -6.06 7.69 -18.01
C ALA A 671 -5.44 6.38 -18.54
N ALA A 672 -4.65 6.42 -19.62
CA ALA A 672 -4.03 5.21 -20.18
C ALA A 672 -2.89 4.67 -19.28
N VAL A 673 -2.14 5.52 -18.59
CA VAL A 673 -1.15 5.10 -17.59
C VAL A 673 -1.85 4.64 -16.30
N ALA A 674 -2.93 5.32 -15.92
CA ALA A 674 -3.76 4.92 -14.78
C ALA A 674 -4.51 3.60 -15.04
N ASP A 675 -4.91 3.31 -16.26
CA ASP A 675 -5.60 2.06 -16.61
C ASP A 675 -4.66 0.85 -16.64
N VAL A 676 -3.41 1.03 -17.02
CA VAL A 676 -2.36 0.00 -16.89
C VAL A 676 -2.05 -0.25 -15.40
N LEU A 677 -2.18 0.78 -14.54
CA LEU A 677 -2.01 0.69 -13.08
C LEU A 677 -3.28 0.16 -12.37
N ALA A 678 -4.47 0.34 -12.94
CA ALA A 678 -5.75 -0.06 -12.32
C ALA A 678 -6.15 -1.53 -12.57
N GLY A 679 -5.54 -2.21 -13.54
CA GLY A 679 -5.81 -3.63 -13.85
C GLY A 679 -5.12 -4.66 -12.94
N GLY A 680 -4.21 -4.23 -12.06
CA GLY A 680 -3.52 -5.07 -11.09
C GLY A 680 -4.16 -4.97 -9.71
N ARG A 681 -4.36 -6.08 -9.01
CA ARG A 681 -4.61 -6.05 -7.57
C ARG A 681 -3.48 -5.25 -6.92
N SER A 682 -3.81 -4.14 -6.25
CA SER A 682 -2.85 -3.35 -5.49
C SER A 682 -2.06 -4.27 -4.55
N LEU A 683 -0.75 -4.10 -4.52
CA LEU A 683 0.09 -4.78 -3.55
C LEU A 683 -0.42 -4.47 -2.13
N PRO A 684 -0.26 -5.40 -1.19
CA PRO A 684 -0.54 -5.09 0.21
C PRO A 684 0.23 -3.83 0.65
N PRO A 685 -0.35 -2.93 1.47
CA PRO A 685 0.28 -1.65 1.83
C PRO A 685 1.70 -1.76 2.38
N ALA A 686 2.02 -2.83 3.11
CA ALA A 686 3.38 -3.08 3.61
C ALA A 686 4.36 -3.43 2.49
N VAL A 687 3.91 -4.06 1.41
CA VAL A 687 4.74 -4.37 0.24
C VAL A 687 5.02 -3.11 -0.56
N GLU A 688 4.01 -2.27 -0.74
CA GLU A 688 4.19 -0.94 -1.35
C GLU A 688 5.18 -0.10 -0.54
N GLU A 689 5.12 -0.16 0.79
CA GLU A 689 5.99 0.58 1.68
C GLU A 689 7.45 0.10 1.63
N VAL A 690 7.68 -1.22 1.57
CA VAL A 690 9.03 -1.80 1.40
C VAL A 690 9.61 -1.50 0.02
N LEU A 691 8.78 -1.46 -1.01
CA LEU A 691 9.21 -1.21 -2.39
C LEU A 691 9.17 0.27 -2.78
N ALA A 692 8.59 1.15 -1.94
CA ALA A 692 8.56 2.58 -2.18
C ALA A 692 9.98 3.13 -2.34
N LEU A 693 10.17 3.92 -3.39
CA LEU A 693 11.41 4.64 -3.59
C LEU A 693 11.44 5.87 -2.68
N ASP A 694 12.44 5.96 -1.80
CA ASP A 694 12.86 7.21 -1.13
C ASP A 694 13.57 8.14 -2.13
N LEU A 695 13.14 8.14 -3.37
CA LEU A 695 13.53 9.16 -4.33
C LEU A 695 12.73 10.41 -4.01
N GLU A 696 13.40 11.55 -4.11
CA GLU A 696 12.79 12.88 -3.94
C GLU A 696 11.37 12.86 -4.50
N PRO A 697 10.38 13.30 -3.71
CA PRO A 697 9.00 13.25 -4.14
C PRO A 697 8.84 14.05 -5.42
N GLN A 698 8.71 13.35 -6.54
CA GLN A 698 8.32 14.00 -7.78
C GLN A 698 6.82 14.31 -7.72
N PRO A 699 6.38 15.46 -8.20
CA PRO A 699 4.97 15.78 -8.21
C PRO A 699 4.25 14.75 -9.08
N ALA A 700 3.35 13.97 -8.49
CA ALA A 700 2.28 13.38 -9.27
C ALA A 700 1.51 14.54 -9.88
N VAL A 701 1.60 14.69 -11.20
CA VAL A 701 0.89 15.73 -11.93
C VAL A 701 -0.56 15.28 -12.05
N GLU A 702 -1.33 15.50 -11.00
CA GLU A 702 -2.77 15.59 -11.12
C GLU A 702 -3.13 17.04 -11.41
N ALA A 703 -3.52 17.30 -12.63
CA ALA A 703 -4.01 18.58 -13.07
C ALA A 703 -5.43 18.80 -12.56
N VAL A 704 -5.57 19.58 -11.49
CA VAL A 704 -6.75 20.43 -11.25
C VAL A 704 -6.28 21.65 -10.44
N ASP A 705 -6.78 22.81 -10.75
CA ASP A 705 -6.49 24.13 -10.19
C ASP A 705 -6.33 24.11 -8.65
N GLN A 706 -5.13 24.39 -8.18
CA GLN A 706 -4.47 24.39 -6.88
C GLN A 706 -3.65 23.10 -6.69
N ILE A 707 -2.37 23.18 -7.08
CA ILE A 707 -1.42 22.07 -6.96
C ILE A 707 -1.13 21.81 -5.48
N GLU A 708 -1.83 20.85 -4.90
CA GLU A 708 -1.49 20.28 -3.60
C GLU A 708 -0.47 19.16 -3.82
N ARG A 709 0.75 19.36 -3.33
CA ARG A 709 1.78 18.32 -3.34
C ARG A 709 1.74 17.58 -2.00
N VAL A 710 1.57 16.27 -2.04
CA VAL A 710 1.54 15.42 -0.85
C VAL A 710 2.85 14.66 -0.71
N VAL A 711 3.47 14.75 0.48
CA VAL A 711 4.73 14.08 0.81
C VAL A 711 4.60 13.39 2.17
N ARG A 712 5.12 12.17 2.30
CA ARG A 712 5.17 11.47 3.58
C ARG A 712 6.57 11.52 4.16
N TYR A 713 6.64 11.75 5.48
CA TYR A 713 7.90 11.81 6.23
C TYR A 713 7.88 10.79 7.37
N PRO A 714 9.07 10.24 7.73
CA PRO A 714 9.21 9.46 8.95
C PRO A 714 9.13 10.38 10.18
N GLU A 715 8.81 9.81 11.34
CA GLU A 715 8.90 10.46 12.64
C GLU A 715 9.71 9.61 13.60
N TRP A 716 10.59 10.23 14.39
CA TRP A 716 11.34 9.55 15.42
C TRP A 716 10.47 9.31 16.64
N ASP A 717 10.31 8.07 17.03
CA ASP A 717 9.56 7.69 18.22
C ASP A 717 10.53 7.21 19.32
N HIS A 718 10.62 8.00 20.38
CA HIS A 718 11.50 7.73 21.51
C HIS A 718 11.12 6.47 22.30
N MET A 719 9.85 6.03 22.25
CA MET A 719 9.39 4.82 22.91
C MET A 719 9.89 3.55 22.23
N ILE A 720 9.91 3.57 20.89
CA ILE A 720 10.41 2.43 20.11
C ILE A 720 11.91 2.55 19.78
N GLN A 721 12.55 3.68 20.08
CA GLN A 721 13.94 4.00 19.77
C GLN A 721 14.28 3.80 18.28
N ASP A 722 13.31 4.13 17.39
CA ASP A 722 13.43 3.96 15.94
C ASP A 722 12.50 4.96 15.23
N TYR A 723 12.66 5.06 13.89
CA TYR A 723 11.76 5.85 13.06
C TYR A 723 10.50 5.06 12.70
N ARG A 724 9.32 5.70 12.84
CA ARG A 724 8.10 5.27 12.18
C ARG A 724 8.12 5.77 10.76
N MET A 725 8.25 4.87 9.80
CA MET A 725 8.42 5.21 8.39
C MET A 725 7.08 5.62 7.76
N ASN A 726 7.14 6.62 6.83
CA ASN A 726 5.96 7.17 6.12
C ASN A 726 4.80 7.58 7.04
N TRP A 727 5.12 7.97 8.26
CA TRP A 727 4.16 8.14 9.34
C TRP A 727 3.35 9.43 9.23
N CYS A 728 4.01 10.52 8.82
CA CYS A 728 3.40 11.84 8.75
C CYS A 728 3.17 12.28 7.31
N ARG A 729 1.95 12.72 7.00
CA ARG A 729 1.55 13.23 5.67
C ARG A 729 1.59 14.74 5.67
N VAL A 730 2.51 15.33 4.89
CA VAL A 730 2.63 16.78 4.66
C VAL A 730 1.94 17.14 3.35
N VAL A 731 1.07 18.15 3.39
CA VAL A 731 0.37 18.72 2.23
C VAL A 731 0.94 20.10 1.95
N GLU A 732 1.70 20.22 0.86
CA GLU A 732 2.24 21.50 0.40
C GLU A 732 1.22 22.19 -0.51
N ARG A 733 0.93 23.46 -0.19
CA ARG A 733 0.03 24.31 -0.96
C ARG A 733 0.47 25.76 -0.90
N GLY A 734 0.00 26.58 -1.82
CA GLY A 734 0.19 28.04 -1.76
C GLY A 734 -0.51 28.62 -0.52
N ALA A 735 0.11 29.60 0.12
CA ALA A 735 -0.55 30.35 1.17
C ALA A 735 -1.74 31.17 0.61
N ASP A 736 -2.80 31.28 1.39
CA ASP A 736 -4.00 32.03 1.00
C ASP A 736 -3.64 33.50 0.73
N ALA A 737 -4.14 34.04 -0.36
CA ALA A 737 -3.93 35.45 -0.69
C ALA A 737 -4.87 36.33 0.17
N GLY A 738 -4.27 37.26 0.91
CA GLY A 738 -4.96 38.32 1.63
C GLY A 738 -4.76 39.70 0.98
N SER A 739 -4.95 40.77 1.77
CA SER A 739 -4.66 42.11 1.31
C SER A 739 -3.17 42.43 1.44
N ASP A 740 -2.59 43.12 0.47
CA ASP A 740 -1.24 43.68 0.51
C ASP A 740 -1.11 44.94 1.40
N GLU A 741 -2.25 45.46 1.92
CA GLU A 741 -2.26 46.62 2.82
C GLU A 741 -1.37 46.42 4.06
N PHE A 742 -1.31 45.21 4.60
CA PHE A 742 -0.46 44.91 5.73
C PHE A 742 1.02 45.17 5.39
N VAL A 743 1.48 44.61 4.27
CA VAL A 743 2.89 44.76 3.84
C VAL A 743 3.19 46.21 3.49
N SER A 744 2.32 46.87 2.75
CA SER A 744 2.43 48.31 2.40
C SER A 744 2.45 49.18 3.64
N GLY A 745 1.65 48.87 4.65
CA GLY A 745 1.64 49.55 5.96
C GLY A 745 2.96 49.38 6.72
N VAL A 746 3.53 48.16 6.74
CA VAL A 746 4.85 47.89 7.35
C VAL A 746 5.96 48.66 6.60
N LEU A 747 5.99 48.62 5.27
CA LEU A 747 6.96 49.30 4.43
C LEU A 747 6.94 50.82 4.69
N THR A 748 5.77 51.41 4.89
CA THR A 748 5.61 52.81 5.16
C THR A 748 6.02 53.18 6.60
N SER A 749 5.51 52.45 7.58
CA SER A 749 5.74 52.73 9.00
C SER A 749 7.18 52.44 9.46
N ARG A 750 7.85 51.49 8.85
CA ARG A 750 9.23 51.04 9.19
C ARG A 750 10.28 51.49 8.18
N GLN A 751 9.98 52.45 7.31
CA GLN A 751 10.83 52.88 6.19
C GLN A 751 12.27 53.27 6.62
N SER A 752 12.45 53.91 7.78
CA SER A 752 13.77 54.30 8.31
C SER A 752 14.61 53.06 8.69
N VAL A 753 13.99 52.08 9.33
CA VAL A 753 14.66 50.85 9.77
C VAL A 753 15.01 50.01 8.54
N ILE A 754 14.09 49.86 7.59
CA ILE A 754 14.30 49.10 6.35
C ILE A 754 15.45 49.72 5.54
N ARG A 755 15.52 51.05 5.41
CA ARG A 755 16.64 51.71 4.75
C ARG A 755 17.98 51.44 5.44
N SER A 756 18.00 51.43 6.76
CA SER A 756 19.22 51.13 7.52
C SER A 756 19.66 49.68 7.32
N LEU A 757 18.71 48.74 7.35
CA LEU A 757 18.94 47.34 7.09
C LEU A 757 19.46 47.12 5.66
N ARG A 758 18.82 47.67 4.65
CA ARG A 758 19.27 47.55 3.24
C ARG A 758 20.72 48.03 3.07
N ARG A 759 21.08 49.23 3.56
CA ARG A 759 22.45 49.72 3.49
C ARG A 759 23.45 48.83 4.18
N PHE A 760 23.05 48.32 5.33
CA PHE A 760 23.88 47.39 6.08
C PHE A 760 24.09 46.06 5.32
N PHE A 761 23.03 45.46 4.79
CA PHE A 761 23.13 44.24 4.02
C PHE A 761 23.84 44.43 2.67
N GLU A 762 23.68 45.58 2.00
CA GLU A 762 24.45 45.97 0.81
C GLU A 762 25.98 46.00 1.10
N SER A 763 26.37 46.41 2.31
CA SER A 763 27.78 46.40 2.71
C SER A 763 28.35 44.99 2.91
N LEU A 764 27.51 43.96 3.08
CA LEU A 764 27.90 42.56 3.17
C LEU A 764 28.13 41.89 1.82
N ARG A 765 27.78 42.53 0.71
CA ARG A 765 28.10 42.03 -0.62
C ARG A 765 29.61 41.90 -0.76
N PRO A 766 30.16 40.73 -1.13
CA PRO A 766 31.58 40.60 -1.37
C PRO A 766 32.03 41.52 -2.51
N PRO A 767 33.26 42.05 -2.49
CA PRO A 767 33.81 42.78 -3.63
C PRO A 767 33.74 41.87 -4.87
N ALA A 768 33.35 42.47 -6.01
CA ALA A 768 33.01 41.75 -7.23
C ALA A 768 34.09 40.78 -7.72
N PHE A 769 35.33 41.00 -7.35
CA PHE A 769 36.46 40.13 -7.74
C PHE A 769 37.47 39.97 -6.58
N ARG A 770 37.87 38.71 -6.35
CA ARG A 770 38.98 38.35 -5.47
C ARG A 770 40.20 38.02 -6.32
N ARG A 771 41.36 38.63 -6.00
CA ARG A 771 42.66 38.26 -6.61
C ARG A 771 43.21 37.04 -5.90
N ILE A 772 43.41 35.97 -6.64
CA ILE A 772 44.03 34.71 -6.15
C ILE A 772 45.38 34.60 -6.84
N ALA A 773 46.46 34.75 -6.06
CA ALA A 773 47.81 34.58 -6.54
C ALA A 773 48.22 33.09 -6.58
N GLY A 774 49.30 32.76 -7.29
CA GLY A 774 49.81 31.38 -7.36
C GLY A 774 48.93 30.44 -8.20
N GLN A 775 48.40 30.93 -9.31
CA GLN A 775 47.68 30.15 -10.28
C GLN A 775 48.53 29.82 -11.52
N THR A 776 48.23 28.72 -12.18
CA THR A 776 48.84 28.29 -13.45
C THR A 776 48.34 29.08 -14.65
N ASP A 777 47.13 29.74 -14.51
CA ASP A 777 46.51 30.63 -15.50
C ASP A 777 45.88 31.83 -14.82
N GLY A 778 45.82 32.97 -15.49
CA GLY A 778 45.18 34.18 -14.95
C GLY A 778 45.34 35.42 -15.83
N GLU A 779 44.64 36.49 -15.46
CA GLU A 779 44.56 37.76 -16.19
C GLU A 779 45.76 38.69 -15.83
N ASP A 780 46.42 38.45 -14.70
CA ASP A 780 47.50 39.27 -14.15
C ASP A 780 48.67 38.37 -13.71
N LEU A 781 49.89 38.91 -13.69
CA LEU A 781 51.05 38.19 -13.24
C LEU A 781 51.44 38.53 -11.77
N ASP A 782 51.72 37.49 -10.99
CA ASP A 782 52.35 37.69 -9.67
C ASP A 782 53.85 37.94 -9.84
N ILE A 783 54.21 39.20 -9.74
CA ILE A 783 55.60 39.67 -10.00
C ILE A 783 56.63 38.92 -9.10
N ASP A 784 56.26 38.64 -7.85
CA ASP A 784 57.16 37.98 -6.89
C ASP A 784 57.32 36.50 -7.25
N ALA A 785 56.25 35.87 -7.76
CA ALA A 785 56.30 34.48 -8.29
C ALA A 785 57.09 34.39 -9.61
N VAL A 786 56.93 35.35 -10.51
CA VAL A 786 57.67 35.45 -11.77
C VAL A 786 59.15 35.61 -11.48
N VAL A 787 59.57 36.47 -10.53
CA VAL A 787 60.98 36.67 -10.13
C VAL A 787 61.60 35.39 -9.55
N ARG A 788 60.84 34.67 -8.72
CA ARG A 788 61.27 33.35 -8.19
C ARG A 788 61.40 32.30 -9.32
N TRP A 789 60.44 32.19 -10.17
CA TRP A 789 60.42 31.29 -11.33
C TRP A 789 61.60 31.58 -12.25
N ALA A 790 61.89 32.84 -12.55
CA ALA A 790 63.02 33.24 -13.38
C ALA A 790 64.39 32.88 -12.73
N GLY A 791 64.50 33.07 -11.40
CA GLY A 791 65.68 32.69 -10.64
C GLY A 791 65.92 31.19 -10.57
N GLU A 792 64.88 30.39 -10.36
CA GLU A 792 64.91 28.94 -10.33
C GLU A 792 65.30 28.37 -11.73
N ARG A 793 64.75 28.93 -12.77
CA ARG A 793 65.05 28.54 -14.14
C ARG A 793 66.47 28.89 -14.55
N GLN A 794 67.00 30.04 -14.06
CA GLN A 794 68.38 30.43 -14.28
C GLN A 794 69.37 29.59 -13.48
N ALA A 795 68.97 29.01 -12.38
CA ALA A 795 69.70 28.08 -11.56
C ALA A 795 69.59 26.62 -12.09
N GLY A 796 68.85 26.35 -13.18
CA GLY A 796 68.67 25.02 -13.79
C GLY A 796 67.72 24.14 -13.02
N VAL A 797 66.85 24.69 -12.18
CA VAL A 797 65.78 24.02 -11.45
C VAL A 797 64.51 24.27 -12.22
N GLU A 798 63.65 23.22 -12.31
CA GLU A 798 62.32 23.34 -12.90
C GLU A 798 61.47 24.31 -12.02
N GLY A 799 61.14 25.50 -12.53
CA GLY A 799 60.41 26.51 -11.79
C GLY A 799 58.94 26.21 -11.68
N ASP A 800 58.29 26.65 -10.58
CA ASP A 800 56.85 26.51 -10.36
C ASP A 800 56.05 27.44 -11.31
N ASP A 801 55.24 26.84 -12.24
CA ASP A 801 54.47 27.56 -13.26
C ASP A 801 53.27 28.39 -12.67
N ARG A 802 53.11 28.43 -11.35
CA ARG A 802 52.03 29.15 -10.64
C ARG A 802 52.39 30.66 -10.50
N ILE A 803 52.54 31.32 -11.61
CA ILE A 803 52.97 32.71 -11.71
C ILE A 803 51.86 33.73 -11.97
N TYR A 804 50.65 33.24 -12.10
CA TYR A 804 49.49 34.08 -12.46
C TYR A 804 48.62 34.46 -11.26
N ILE A 805 47.91 35.58 -11.42
CA ILE A 805 46.84 36.04 -10.54
C ILE A 805 45.54 35.98 -11.32
N ARG A 806 44.63 35.18 -10.83
CA ARG A 806 43.30 35.02 -11.39
C ARG A 806 42.34 35.92 -10.61
N ARG A 807 41.43 36.60 -11.29
CA ARG A 807 40.32 37.34 -10.70
C ARG A 807 39.11 36.46 -10.67
N GLU A 808 38.77 35.84 -9.54
CA GLU A 808 37.57 35.10 -9.37
C GLU A 808 36.43 36.01 -8.87
N LYS A 809 35.27 35.94 -9.55
CA LYS A 809 34.06 36.59 -9.08
C LYS A 809 33.55 35.83 -7.86
N LYS A 810 33.64 36.43 -6.69
CA LYS A 810 33.11 35.85 -5.47
C LYS A 810 31.62 36.20 -5.41
N GLU A 811 30.76 35.27 -5.83
CA GLU A 811 29.34 35.37 -5.60
C GLU A 811 29.02 34.79 -4.22
N ARG A 812 28.01 35.32 -3.55
CA ARG A 812 27.47 34.72 -2.34
C ARG A 812 26.67 33.47 -2.79
N ASP A 813 26.90 32.36 -2.13
CA ASP A 813 26.36 31.07 -2.48
C ASP A 813 25.64 30.51 -1.25
N VAL A 814 24.53 31.21 -0.90
CA VAL A 814 23.72 30.99 0.30
C VAL A 814 22.26 30.80 -0.08
N ALA A 815 21.63 29.75 0.45
CA ALA A 815 20.19 29.54 0.38
C ALA A 815 19.61 29.44 1.80
N VAL A 816 18.52 30.16 2.06
CA VAL A 816 17.84 30.17 3.36
C VAL A 816 16.37 29.81 3.23
N ALA A 817 15.90 28.90 4.05
CA ALA A 817 14.48 28.65 4.23
C ALA A 817 14.02 29.18 5.59
N PHE A 818 12.99 30.00 5.59
CA PHE A 818 12.29 30.42 6.79
C PHE A 818 11.06 29.54 6.96
N LEU A 819 10.96 28.90 8.10
CA LEU A 819 9.87 28.03 8.47
C LEU A 819 9.14 28.63 9.67
N VAL A 820 7.90 29.06 9.48
CA VAL A 820 7.14 29.85 10.43
C VAL A 820 5.97 29.02 10.96
N ASP A 821 5.90 28.88 12.27
CA ASP A 821 4.76 28.31 12.94
C ASP A 821 3.55 29.25 12.86
N VAL A 822 2.43 28.79 12.33
CA VAL A 822 1.16 29.52 12.30
C VAL A 822 0.08 28.78 13.08
N SER A 823 0.47 28.04 14.12
CA SER A 823 -0.47 27.35 15.02
C SER A 823 -1.35 28.36 15.78
N GLY A 824 -2.38 27.83 16.45
CA GLY A 824 -3.37 28.63 17.16
C GLY A 824 -2.79 29.53 18.26
N SER A 825 -1.67 29.13 18.88
CA SER A 825 -0.93 29.91 19.90
C SER A 825 -0.48 31.28 19.37
N THR A 826 -0.10 31.37 18.06
CA THR A 826 0.32 32.64 17.43
C THR A 826 -0.78 33.71 17.35
N GLY A 827 -2.04 33.31 17.59
CA GLY A 827 -3.18 34.24 17.70
C GLY A 827 -3.23 35.02 19.03
N ARG A 828 -2.41 34.63 20.03
CA ARG A 828 -2.37 35.28 21.35
C ARG A 828 -2.03 36.76 21.22
N GLN A 829 -2.77 37.60 21.95
CA GLN A 829 -2.45 39.03 22.07
C GLN A 829 -1.33 39.24 23.07
N ILE A 830 -0.37 40.10 22.70
CA ILE A 830 0.71 40.59 23.55
C ILE A 830 0.31 41.88 24.29
N GLU A 831 1.12 42.33 25.23
CA GLU A 831 0.87 43.51 26.06
C GLU A 831 0.54 44.79 25.25
N SER A 832 1.04 44.88 24.01
CA SER A 832 0.77 46.02 23.11
C SER A 832 -0.60 45.91 22.38
N GLY A 833 -1.40 44.88 22.63
CA GLY A 833 -2.68 44.62 21.95
C GLY A 833 -2.53 44.04 20.52
N ARG A 834 -1.31 43.79 20.06
CA ARG A 834 -1.03 43.13 18.77
C ARG A 834 -0.99 41.60 18.94
N ARG A 835 -1.25 40.83 17.89
CA ARG A 835 -1.09 39.38 17.92
C ARG A 835 0.36 39.00 17.64
N VAL A 836 0.78 37.83 18.15
CA VAL A 836 2.12 37.25 17.89
C VAL A 836 2.40 37.16 16.40
N ILE A 837 1.49 36.57 15.63
CA ILE A 837 1.63 36.42 14.18
C ILE A 837 1.79 37.77 13.44
N ASP A 838 1.15 38.86 13.90
CA ASP A 838 1.29 40.15 13.22
C ASP A 838 2.68 40.72 13.36
N VAL A 839 3.36 40.44 14.48
CA VAL A 839 4.75 40.84 14.71
C VAL A 839 5.74 39.96 13.94
N GLU A 840 5.46 38.65 13.85
CA GLU A 840 6.25 37.75 13.02
C GLU A 840 6.17 38.15 11.54
N LYS A 841 4.99 38.41 11.02
CA LYS A 841 4.79 38.94 9.67
C LYS A 841 5.56 40.25 9.42
N GLU A 842 5.55 41.17 10.37
CA GLU A 842 6.35 42.41 10.31
C GLU A 842 7.84 42.11 10.19
N GLY A 843 8.35 41.17 11.00
CA GLY A 843 9.74 40.72 10.97
C GLY A 843 10.13 40.10 9.63
N LEU A 844 9.25 39.25 9.07
CA LEU A 844 9.45 38.61 7.76
C LEU A 844 9.49 39.66 6.62
N VAL A 845 8.60 40.67 6.62
CA VAL A 845 8.62 41.76 5.61
C VAL A 845 9.95 42.49 5.65
N MET A 846 10.42 42.87 6.85
CA MET A 846 11.70 43.60 7.00
C MET A 846 12.88 42.74 6.56
N LEU A 847 12.86 41.46 6.84
CA LEU A 847 13.90 40.52 6.44
C LEU A 847 13.91 40.29 4.93
N CYS A 848 12.76 40.10 4.28
CA CYS A 848 12.68 40.00 2.82
C CYS A 848 13.33 41.19 2.12
N GLU A 849 13.03 42.39 2.58
CA GLU A 849 13.62 43.61 2.06
C GLU A 849 15.15 43.68 2.23
N ALA A 850 15.66 43.10 3.31
CA ALA A 850 17.11 43.04 3.55
C ALA A 850 17.77 41.96 2.65
N LEU A 851 17.14 40.82 2.46
CA LEU A 851 17.65 39.72 1.63
C LEU A 851 17.66 40.05 0.13
N GLU A 852 16.63 40.73 -0.37
CA GLU A 852 16.61 41.25 -1.74
C GLU A 852 17.79 42.24 -1.96
N ALA A 853 18.17 43.00 -0.95
CA ALA A 853 19.31 43.90 -1.04
C ALA A 853 20.67 43.19 -1.13
N VAL A 854 20.80 41.96 -0.58
CA VAL A 854 22.02 41.14 -0.66
C VAL A 854 22.03 40.30 -1.94
N GLY A 855 20.87 39.77 -2.35
CA GLY A 855 20.73 38.90 -3.49
C GLY A 855 20.92 37.42 -3.17
N ASP A 856 20.75 37.02 -1.90
CA ASP A 856 20.80 35.62 -1.48
C ASP A 856 19.49 34.90 -1.88
N GLN A 857 19.57 33.60 -2.12
CA GLN A 857 18.39 32.78 -2.39
C GLN A 857 17.61 32.53 -1.10
N TYR A 858 16.32 32.83 -1.08
CA TYR A 858 15.50 32.55 0.11
C TYR A 858 14.08 32.12 -0.24
N ALA A 859 13.52 31.28 0.64
CA ALA A 859 12.13 30.85 0.59
C ALA A 859 11.44 31.08 1.93
N LEU A 860 10.13 31.29 1.89
CA LEU A 860 9.28 31.49 3.06
C LEU A 860 8.20 30.42 3.07
N TYR A 861 8.15 29.66 4.14
CA TYR A 861 7.16 28.64 4.40
C TYR A 861 6.48 28.90 5.73
N ALA A 862 5.19 28.61 5.81
CA ALA A 862 4.47 28.54 7.07
C ALA A 862 3.90 27.13 7.25
N TYR A 863 3.75 26.66 8.49
CA TYR A 863 3.21 25.35 8.74
C TYR A 863 2.21 25.35 9.90
N SER A 864 1.26 24.40 9.81
CA SER A 864 0.30 24.07 10.85
C SER A 864 -0.13 22.62 10.65
N GLY A 865 -0.81 21.99 11.60
CA GLY A 865 -1.22 20.59 11.49
C GLY A 865 -2.48 20.26 12.27
N GLN A 866 -3.11 19.14 11.87
CA GLN A 866 -4.19 18.50 12.61
C GLN A 866 -4.06 16.98 12.47
N GLY A 867 -3.27 16.40 13.37
CA GLY A 867 -2.92 14.99 13.33
C GLY A 867 -1.92 14.65 12.21
N ARG A 868 -1.36 13.45 12.29
CA ARG A 868 -0.30 12.99 11.39
C ARG A 868 -0.68 12.95 9.89
N ASN A 869 -1.97 12.90 9.57
CA ASN A 869 -2.44 12.78 8.20
C ASN A 869 -2.71 14.12 7.51
N SER A 870 -2.60 15.24 8.24
CA SER A 870 -2.90 16.57 7.72
C SER A 870 -1.96 17.62 8.33
N VAL A 871 -0.72 17.63 7.87
CA VAL A 871 0.24 18.71 8.17
C VAL A 871 0.33 19.63 6.97
N ASP A 872 -0.17 20.86 7.12
CA ASP A 872 -0.16 21.86 6.07
C ASP A 872 1.20 22.54 5.99
N MET A 873 1.78 22.58 4.81
CA MET A 873 2.96 23.36 4.46
C MET A 873 2.57 24.43 3.47
N LEU A 874 2.48 25.65 3.95
CA LEU A 874 2.01 26.81 3.18
C LEU A 874 3.20 27.53 2.55
N THR A 875 3.27 27.54 1.23
CA THR A 875 4.31 28.26 0.51
C THR A 875 3.92 29.72 0.33
N ILE A 876 4.66 30.61 0.97
CA ILE A 876 4.52 32.06 0.86
C ILE A 876 5.35 32.58 -0.32
N LYS A 877 6.62 32.14 -0.40
CA LYS A 877 7.56 32.47 -1.47
C LYS A 877 8.49 31.30 -1.76
N HIS A 878 8.58 30.89 -3.01
CA HIS A 878 9.58 29.92 -3.47
C HIS A 878 10.98 30.56 -3.62
N PHE A 879 12.03 29.74 -3.65
CA PHE A 879 13.39 30.19 -3.89
C PHE A 879 13.54 30.95 -5.22
N ASP A 880 12.89 30.48 -6.27
CA ASP A 880 12.98 31.05 -7.62
C ASP A 880 11.99 32.19 -7.89
N GLU A 881 11.11 32.48 -6.93
CA GLU A 881 10.13 33.55 -7.00
C GLU A 881 10.75 34.87 -6.53
N ARG A 882 10.47 35.97 -7.22
CA ARG A 882 10.88 37.30 -6.78
C ARG A 882 9.88 37.87 -5.78
N LEU A 883 10.35 38.72 -4.88
CA LEU A 883 9.47 39.48 -3.97
C LEU A 883 8.55 40.40 -4.80
N GLY A 884 7.25 40.19 -4.70
CA GLY A 884 6.26 40.93 -5.50
C GLY A 884 4.89 40.99 -4.82
N VAL A 885 3.90 41.46 -5.56
CA VAL A 885 2.53 41.63 -5.05
C VAL A 885 1.94 40.32 -4.56
N THR A 886 2.17 39.20 -5.24
CA THR A 886 1.68 37.86 -4.85
C THR A 886 2.24 37.42 -3.50
N THR A 887 3.57 37.63 -3.28
CA THR A 887 4.20 37.32 -1.99
C THR A 887 3.66 38.22 -0.88
N ALA A 888 3.43 39.51 -1.17
CA ALA A 888 2.84 40.45 -0.23
C ALA A 888 1.42 40.06 0.16
N GLN A 889 0.62 39.64 -0.78
CA GLN A 889 -0.75 39.14 -0.54
C GLN A 889 -0.75 37.85 0.28
N ARG A 890 0.13 36.88 0.00
CA ARG A 890 0.27 35.64 0.78
C ARG A 890 0.75 35.94 2.21
N LEU A 891 1.73 36.84 2.41
CA LEU A 891 2.12 37.31 3.74
C LEU A 891 0.97 38.00 4.46
N GLY A 892 0.21 38.85 3.77
CA GLY A 892 -0.98 39.51 4.29
C GLY A 892 -2.04 38.50 4.76
N GLY A 893 -2.23 37.39 4.01
CA GLY A 893 -3.20 36.36 4.26
C GLY A 893 -2.88 35.40 5.42
N LEU A 894 -1.64 35.39 5.94
CA LEU A 894 -1.30 34.51 7.05
C LEU A 894 -2.14 34.80 8.29
N ALA A 895 -2.76 33.76 8.83
CA ALA A 895 -3.60 33.80 10.02
C ALA A 895 -3.29 32.58 10.91
N PRO A 896 -3.54 32.69 12.22
CA PRO A 896 -3.42 31.54 13.12
C PRO A 896 -4.32 30.38 12.66
N ARG A 897 -3.79 29.17 12.66
CA ARG A 897 -4.51 27.97 12.25
C ARG A 897 -4.69 27.01 13.43
N GLN A 898 -4.35 25.74 13.26
CA GLN A 898 -4.64 24.69 14.24
C GLN A 898 -3.45 24.43 15.18
N GLN A 899 -2.89 23.25 15.13
CA GLN A 899 -1.80 22.75 15.95
C GLN A 899 -0.48 22.76 15.15
N ASN A 900 0.63 22.29 15.72
CA ASN A 900 1.91 22.23 15.03
C ASN A 900 2.61 20.89 15.22
N ARG A 901 3.24 20.42 14.12
CA ARG A 901 4.00 19.16 14.05
C ARG A 901 5.37 19.49 13.43
N ASP A 902 6.29 19.92 14.27
CA ASP A 902 7.56 20.55 13.89
C ASP A 902 8.47 19.61 13.11
N GLY A 903 8.62 18.34 13.54
CA GLY A 903 9.54 17.40 12.91
C GLY A 903 9.26 17.17 11.43
N ALA A 904 8.00 16.99 11.06
CA ALA A 904 7.59 16.80 9.68
C ALA A 904 7.80 18.08 8.84
N ALA A 905 7.47 19.24 9.38
CA ALA A 905 7.67 20.54 8.71
C ALA A 905 9.16 20.83 8.48
N ILE A 906 10.00 20.55 9.47
CA ILE A 906 11.46 20.67 9.38
C ILE A 906 12.01 19.77 8.27
N ARG A 907 11.65 18.48 8.24
CA ARG A 907 12.09 17.54 7.21
C ARG A 907 11.68 17.99 5.81
N HIS A 908 10.47 18.56 5.68
CA HIS A 908 10.00 19.08 4.40
C HIS A 908 10.82 20.30 3.95
N ALA A 909 11.09 21.26 4.83
CA ALA A 909 11.94 22.42 4.53
C ALA A 909 13.39 22.01 4.21
N VAL A 910 13.93 21.02 4.92
CA VAL A 910 15.25 20.42 4.66
C VAL A 910 15.31 19.81 3.26
N ALA A 911 14.28 19.06 2.83
CA ALA A 911 14.21 18.50 1.49
C ALA A 911 14.23 19.59 0.41
N LYS A 912 13.57 20.72 0.64
CA LYS A 912 13.61 21.89 -0.28
C LYS A 912 14.98 22.55 -0.35
N LEU A 913 15.66 22.71 0.78
CA LEU A 913 17.02 23.28 0.84
C LEU A 913 18.05 22.34 0.20
N ARG A 914 17.91 21.04 0.39
CA ARG A 914 18.81 20.04 -0.21
C ARG A 914 18.81 20.07 -1.74
N ALA A 915 17.67 20.39 -2.33
CA ALA A 915 17.52 20.52 -3.78
C ALA A 915 18.26 21.75 -4.36
N ARG A 916 18.86 22.63 -3.52
CA ARG A 916 19.58 23.79 -3.98
C ARG A 916 21.08 23.50 -4.10
N ASP A 917 21.65 23.84 -5.25
CA ASP A 917 23.09 23.72 -5.50
C ASP A 917 23.81 24.99 -4.99
N VAL A 918 24.01 25.05 -3.66
CA VAL A 918 24.69 26.14 -2.97
C VAL A 918 25.60 25.60 -1.88
N LYS A 919 26.63 26.41 -1.51
CA LYS A 919 27.62 26.00 -0.49
C LYS A 919 27.07 26.07 0.92
N THR A 920 26.30 27.11 1.22
CA THR A 920 25.75 27.34 2.57
C THR A 920 24.25 27.26 2.54
N ARG A 921 23.67 26.35 3.35
CA ARG A 921 22.23 26.15 3.50
C ARG A 921 21.82 26.41 4.92
N ILE A 922 20.88 27.30 5.14
CA ILE A 922 20.40 27.71 6.47
C ILE A 922 18.91 27.47 6.57
N LEU A 923 18.48 26.85 7.66
CA LEU A 923 17.07 26.70 8.03
C LEU A 923 16.81 27.57 9.27
N ILE A 924 15.92 28.55 9.16
CA ILE A 924 15.51 29.38 10.30
C ILE A 924 14.09 29.03 10.68
N LEU A 925 13.93 28.40 11.84
CA LEU A 925 12.64 28.07 12.43
C LEU A 925 12.17 29.17 13.36
N LEU A 926 10.95 29.69 13.13
CA LEU A 926 10.26 30.65 14.01
C LEU A 926 9.07 29.91 14.64
N SER A 927 9.10 29.74 15.98
CA SER A 927 8.04 29.07 16.72
C SER A 927 7.76 29.80 18.03
N ASP A 928 6.50 29.88 18.45
CA ASP A 928 6.06 30.55 19.66
C ASP A 928 5.94 29.64 20.89
N GLY A 929 6.26 28.34 20.76
CA GLY A 929 6.09 27.40 21.87
C GLY A 929 6.50 25.96 21.61
N ARG A 930 5.93 25.07 22.41
CA ARG A 930 6.14 23.63 22.29
C ARG A 930 5.35 23.06 21.12
N PRO A 931 5.92 22.13 20.35
CA PRO A 931 5.13 21.41 19.36
C PRO A 931 4.03 20.58 20.06
N LEU A 932 2.80 20.73 19.54
CA LEU A 932 1.62 20.07 20.08
C LEU A 932 0.62 19.76 18.97
N ASP A 933 0.33 18.49 18.74
CA ASP A 933 -0.67 18.07 17.75
C ASP A 933 -1.21 16.67 18.12
N GLY A 934 -2.46 16.56 18.57
CA GLY A 934 -3.14 15.30 18.84
C GLY A 934 -2.34 14.27 19.65
N ASP A 935 -1.79 13.28 18.94
CA ASP A 935 -0.88 12.26 19.47
C ASP A 935 0.59 12.71 19.55
N TYR A 936 0.94 13.84 18.95
CA TYR A 936 2.29 14.43 18.89
C TYR A 936 2.43 15.49 19.99
N LYS A 937 2.83 15.07 21.20
CA LYS A 937 2.91 15.93 22.38
C LYS A 937 4.00 15.49 23.33
N ASP A 938 4.29 16.36 24.28
CA ASP A 938 5.23 16.13 25.37
C ASP A 938 6.58 15.61 24.86
N GLU A 939 7.07 14.50 25.38
CA GLU A 939 8.39 13.94 25.09
C GLU A 939 8.52 13.45 23.64
N TYR A 940 7.45 12.90 23.06
CA TYR A 940 7.45 12.45 21.69
C TYR A 940 7.73 13.60 20.71
N ALA A 941 7.00 14.69 20.85
CA ALA A 941 7.17 15.87 19.99
C ALA A 941 8.55 16.51 20.15
N LEU A 942 9.08 16.58 21.37
CA LEU A 942 10.42 17.15 21.64
C LEU A 942 11.54 16.31 21.02
N GLU A 943 11.49 14.98 21.16
CA GLU A 943 12.54 14.09 20.65
C GLU A 943 12.48 13.97 19.13
N ASP A 944 11.28 13.97 18.50
CA ASP A 944 11.17 13.98 17.04
C ASP A 944 11.66 15.31 16.43
N THR A 945 11.32 16.46 17.04
CA THR A 945 11.85 17.77 16.61
C THR A 945 13.37 17.80 16.69
N LYS A 946 13.94 17.30 17.79
CA LYS A 946 15.39 17.17 17.96
C LYS A 946 16.02 16.28 16.90
N ALA A 947 15.40 15.14 16.60
CA ALA A 947 15.86 14.23 15.56
C ALA A 947 15.86 14.91 14.19
N ALA A 948 14.78 15.63 13.83
CA ALA A 948 14.68 16.35 12.56
C ALA A 948 15.74 17.44 12.40
N LEU A 949 16.05 18.19 13.46
CA LEU A 949 17.10 19.19 13.46
C LEU A 949 18.52 18.57 13.34
N TRP A 950 18.73 17.43 13.97
CA TRP A 950 19.98 16.68 13.85
C TRP A 950 20.16 16.08 12.44
N GLU A 951 19.08 15.57 11.82
CA GLU A 951 19.05 15.14 10.43
C GLU A 951 19.45 16.28 9.49
N ALA A 952 18.90 17.50 9.68
CA ALA A 952 19.24 18.68 8.91
C ALA A 952 20.76 18.95 8.94
N ARG A 953 21.39 18.92 10.13
CA ARG A 953 22.83 19.10 10.27
C ARG A 953 23.66 18.03 9.56
N ARG A 954 23.24 16.79 9.62
CA ARG A 954 23.89 15.68 8.89
C ARG A 954 23.87 15.88 7.37
N GLU A 955 22.83 16.55 6.87
CA GLU A 955 22.69 16.87 5.45
C GLU A 955 23.42 18.17 5.05
N GLY A 956 24.18 18.76 5.95
CA GLY A 956 24.94 20.01 5.70
C GLY A 956 24.05 21.26 5.64
N ILE A 957 22.98 21.26 6.39
CA ILE A 957 22.07 22.39 6.57
C ILE A 957 22.21 22.88 8.01
N ASP A 958 22.44 24.18 8.20
CA ASP A 958 22.58 24.78 9.51
C ASP A 958 21.22 25.26 10.04
N PRO A 959 20.61 24.54 11.01
CA PRO A 959 19.38 24.97 11.62
C PRO A 959 19.63 26.02 12.71
N PHE A 960 18.77 27.04 12.75
CA PHE A 960 18.71 28.05 13.78
C PHE A 960 17.27 28.27 14.24
N CYS A 961 17.02 28.21 15.54
CA CYS A 961 15.68 28.32 16.08
C CYS A 961 15.49 29.65 16.82
N VAL A 962 14.41 30.33 16.52
CA VAL A 962 13.99 31.57 17.19
C VAL A 962 12.66 31.28 17.88
N THR A 963 12.62 31.44 19.19
CA THR A 963 11.41 31.21 19.96
C THR A 963 11.08 32.39 20.87
N ILE A 964 9.81 32.51 21.21
CA ILE A 964 9.25 33.61 22.02
C ILE A 964 8.82 33.12 23.40
N ASP A 965 8.88 31.80 23.63
CA ASP A 965 8.44 31.21 24.90
C ASP A 965 9.44 31.50 26.02
N ARG A 966 9.01 32.25 27.05
CA ARG A 966 9.83 32.60 28.22
C ARG A 966 9.94 31.47 29.25
N GLU A 967 8.98 30.54 29.29
CA GLU A 967 8.99 29.42 30.24
C GLU A 967 9.85 28.25 29.72
N ALA A 968 10.51 28.43 28.63
CA ALA A 968 11.07 27.42 27.78
C ALA A 968 12.45 26.89 28.17
N ASP A 969 13.16 27.46 29.15
CA ASP A 969 14.57 27.11 29.45
C ASP A 969 14.75 25.61 29.79
N SER A 970 13.73 24.95 30.34
CA SER A 970 13.82 23.55 30.73
C SER A 970 13.69 22.57 29.57
N TYR A 971 12.89 22.89 28.53
CA TYR A 971 12.66 21.98 27.41
C TYR A 971 13.45 22.37 26.16
N LEU A 972 13.78 23.66 25.94
CA LEU A 972 14.50 24.13 24.77
C LEU A 972 15.89 23.48 24.66
N ARG A 973 16.64 23.42 25.77
CA ARG A 973 17.94 22.74 25.77
C ARG A 973 17.83 21.28 25.37
N ARG A 974 16.77 20.62 25.75
CA ARG A 974 16.53 19.23 25.40
C ARG A 974 16.08 19.08 23.95
N MET A 975 15.16 19.91 23.50
CA MET A 975 14.59 19.88 22.15
C MET A 975 15.61 20.29 21.08
N TYR A 976 16.36 21.39 21.31
CA TYR A 976 17.31 21.89 20.32
C TYR A 976 18.71 21.26 20.45
N GLY A 977 19.05 20.68 21.61
CA GLY A 977 20.35 20.03 21.81
C GLY A 977 21.51 20.98 21.52
N ASP A 978 22.36 20.62 20.56
CA ASP A 978 23.51 21.43 20.12
C ASP A 978 23.15 22.44 19.02
N VAL A 979 21.89 22.59 18.65
CA VAL A 979 21.44 23.58 17.66
C VAL A 979 21.39 24.96 18.30
N HIS A 980 21.88 25.95 17.58
CA HIS A 980 21.83 27.33 18.04
C HIS A 980 20.39 27.83 18.09
N TYR A 981 19.98 28.37 19.23
CA TYR A 981 18.67 28.96 19.39
C TYR A 981 18.77 30.33 20.11
N LEU A 982 17.78 31.17 19.85
CA LEU A 982 17.62 32.44 20.51
C LEU A 982 16.22 32.56 21.11
N VAL A 983 16.17 32.83 22.41
CA VAL A 983 14.93 33.22 23.08
C VAL A 983 14.76 34.73 22.99
N ILE A 984 13.61 35.18 22.48
CA ILE A 984 13.30 36.59 22.34
C ILE A 984 12.40 37.04 23.51
N ASP A 985 12.95 37.80 24.45
CA ASP A 985 12.22 38.26 25.63
C ASP A 985 11.04 39.18 25.32
N ARG A 986 11.13 39.96 24.24
CA ARG A 986 10.09 40.85 23.76
C ARG A 986 9.89 40.61 22.27
N ILE A 987 8.75 40.08 21.92
CA ILE A 987 8.42 39.75 20.52
C ILE A 987 8.49 41.01 19.62
N GLU A 988 8.17 42.17 20.14
CA GLU A 988 8.27 43.43 19.41
C GLU A 988 9.70 43.76 18.93
N SER A 989 10.73 43.13 19.51
CA SER A 989 12.11 43.24 19.04
C SER A 989 12.46 42.30 17.88
N LEU A 990 11.63 41.32 17.59
CA LEU A 990 11.85 40.31 16.53
C LEU A 990 12.11 40.93 15.15
N PRO A 991 11.33 41.94 14.69
CA PRO A 991 11.56 42.54 13.38
C PRO A 991 12.93 43.17 13.19
N VAL A 992 13.57 43.60 14.28
CA VAL A 992 14.92 44.19 14.27
C VAL A 992 16.01 43.15 14.47
N LYS A 993 15.77 42.13 15.32
CA LYS A 993 16.74 41.07 15.65
C LYS A 993 16.91 40.06 14.54
N LEU A 994 15.82 39.69 13.80
CA LEU A 994 15.85 38.67 12.79
C LEU A 994 16.84 38.93 11.64
N PRO A 995 16.94 40.11 11.05
CA PRO A 995 17.97 40.41 10.06
C PRO A 995 19.39 40.32 10.62
N TRP A 996 19.63 40.72 11.89
CA TRP A 996 20.91 40.59 12.53
C TRP A 996 21.33 39.13 12.80
N ILE A 997 20.37 38.28 13.22
CA ILE A 997 20.59 36.83 13.37
C ILE A 997 21.02 36.24 12.04
N TYR A 998 20.27 36.53 10.97
CA TYR A 998 20.62 36.08 9.64
C TYR A 998 22.06 36.46 9.23
N GLN A 999 22.46 37.69 9.49
CA GLN A 999 23.81 38.11 9.19
C GLN A 999 24.87 37.24 9.86
N GLN A 1000 24.72 36.96 11.16
CA GLN A 1000 25.67 36.14 11.91
C GLN A 1000 25.79 34.69 11.37
N LEU A 1001 24.74 34.18 10.83
CA LEU A 1001 24.70 32.80 10.27
C LEU A 1001 25.26 32.74 8.84
N ALA A 1002 25.11 33.81 8.06
CA ALA A 1002 25.46 33.86 6.64
C ALA A 1002 26.87 34.46 6.37
N THR A 1003 27.62 34.88 7.40
CA THR A 1003 29.02 35.37 7.32
C THR A 1003 30.01 34.32 7.79
#